data_038abd84bc0d9848457f99a1bb471a92
#
_entry.id   038abd84bc0d9848457f99a1bb471a92
#
_cell.length_a   1.000
_cell.length_b   1.000
_cell.length_c   1.000
_cell.angle_alpha   90.00
_cell.angle_beta   90.00
_cell.angle_gamma   90.00
#
_symmetry.space_group_name_H-M   'P 1'
#
loop_
_entity.id
_entity.type
_entity.pdbx_description
1 polymer ?
#
loop_
_entity_poly.entity_id
_entity_poly.type
_entity_poly.pdbx_seq_one_letter_code
_entity_poly.pdbx_strand_id
1 'polypeptide(L)'
;MNDFSNPTETLKILTSENITYADLLAICENLMPMLSVMHVNQDGRKYMSITQCILDCIKRIYGFSSCEWVAENKLHYELKQGQTPISFTRINNKGEVCLYKMINFDQIDFDKEIEFADEYEVVKKPSTKKALKVENEEEDETFLKILTLLKNGENVFLTGFAGTGKSYILNKLKEYFKKKLTITSTTGIAAVNVKGQTLHSWAGVGLCRNTVYNTVEKIKKRPTQYRQIMNCKILAVDEISMLNIEAFEYINEVLREVRECNDPFGGIQVFFIGDFFQLPPVEKEGEIRHYCFDSPVWDKLGLKNVVLKKNYRQNEENFITALAHMRENCLEVEDIELLKTRCIENEDTDILHIFSTNEEANRYNFAKFNMIDEPVKLFYAEDGVYRGSKLVTEGFTESENYILEIFSKNCRAEKEIALKLGARVMLLVNMDFNKGLINGACGVIQGFNQDTISIKFDNGIVSNIPKHKFEYYYNERVVAERMQYPLKLAYGITIHKSQGMTLDRLVVDCARIFERGQSYVAMSRVKTLEGLYLKNFEPEKVLVDNRVAEFYENIKEVEEVKPNNLSLEFNKEEEKERVSADEAKKLILDCVAEFGGQYGKSGFAKILAGSRQIRENGYNEKVTSSSFLGALEGWSQKAIGELIDALVENGDLKVSKISFGRPVLHLVKNISK
;
A
#
# COMPACT_ATOMS: atom_id res chain seq x y z
N MET A 1 -32.42 -15.03 27.28
CA MET A 1 -31.10 -15.55 26.85
C MET A 1 -31.38 -16.51 25.71
N ASN A 2 -30.82 -16.25 24.53
CA ASN A 2 -30.99 -17.14 23.39
C ASN A 2 -30.27 -18.46 23.68
N ASP A 3 -30.94 -19.57 23.38
CA ASP A 3 -30.36 -20.91 23.56
C ASP A 3 -29.49 -21.25 22.35
N PHE A 4 -28.20 -20.94 22.44
CA PHE A 4 -27.20 -21.26 21.38
C PHE A 4 -26.81 -22.74 21.33
N SER A 5 -27.38 -23.61 22.17
CA SER A 5 -27.17 -25.04 22.08
C SER A 5 -27.98 -25.69 20.93
N ASN A 6 -29.03 -25.02 20.46
CA ASN A 6 -29.84 -25.44 19.33
C ASN A 6 -29.28 -24.93 18.00
N PRO A 7 -28.74 -25.82 17.12
CA PRO A 7 -28.13 -25.37 15.85
C PRO A 7 -29.06 -24.63 14.92
N THR A 8 -30.35 -25.00 14.89
CA THR A 8 -31.36 -24.35 14.01
C THR A 8 -31.67 -22.92 14.46
N GLU A 9 -31.75 -22.68 15.76
CA GLU A 9 -32.00 -21.36 16.33
C GLU A 9 -30.78 -20.48 16.20
N THR A 10 -29.60 -21.03 16.45
CA THR A 10 -28.31 -20.36 16.22
C THR A 10 -28.12 -19.96 14.76
N LEU A 11 -28.50 -20.81 13.81
CA LEU A 11 -28.44 -20.48 12.37
C LEU A 11 -29.35 -19.31 12.02
N LYS A 12 -30.58 -19.25 12.56
CA LYS A 12 -31.51 -18.12 12.35
C LYS A 12 -30.93 -16.80 12.85
N ILE A 13 -30.27 -16.82 14.00
CA ILE A 13 -29.62 -15.63 14.59
C ILE A 13 -28.44 -15.21 13.71
N LEU A 14 -27.57 -16.13 13.31
CA LEU A 14 -26.38 -15.87 12.49
C LEU A 14 -26.70 -15.34 11.09
N THR A 15 -27.88 -15.64 10.57
CA THR A 15 -28.36 -15.17 9.26
C THR A 15 -29.29 -13.96 9.36
N SER A 16 -29.56 -13.43 10.57
CA SER A 16 -30.37 -12.24 10.79
C SER A 16 -29.62 -10.95 10.44
N GLU A 17 -30.37 -9.89 10.10
CA GLU A 17 -29.82 -8.57 9.80
C GLU A 17 -29.27 -7.82 11.02
N ASN A 18 -29.63 -8.24 12.23
CA ASN A 18 -29.36 -7.51 13.47
C ASN A 18 -28.41 -8.24 14.42
N ILE A 19 -27.52 -9.11 13.91
CA ILE A 19 -26.55 -9.80 14.75
C ILE A 19 -25.57 -8.79 15.39
N THR A 20 -25.41 -8.85 16.70
CA THR A 20 -24.49 -8.01 17.45
C THR A 20 -23.15 -8.73 17.71
N TYR A 21 -22.12 -7.98 18.08
CA TYR A 21 -20.83 -8.56 18.50
C TYR A 21 -20.96 -9.40 19.77
N ALA A 22 -21.88 -9.04 20.68
CA ALA A 22 -22.18 -9.79 21.89
C ALA A 22 -22.82 -11.16 21.57
N ASP A 23 -23.73 -11.21 20.58
CA ASP A 23 -24.31 -12.46 20.09
C ASP A 23 -23.24 -13.38 19.50
N LEU A 24 -22.30 -12.81 18.72
CA LEU A 24 -21.18 -13.55 18.16
C LEU A 24 -20.27 -14.15 19.24
N LEU A 25 -19.92 -13.38 20.27
CA LEU A 25 -19.13 -13.87 21.40
C LEU A 25 -19.82 -15.02 22.13
N ALA A 26 -21.10 -14.85 22.46
CA ALA A 26 -21.90 -15.87 23.14
C ALA A 26 -22.04 -17.14 22.31
N ILE A 27 -22.21 -17.02 20.99
CA ILE A 27 -22.22 -18.16 20.04
C ILE A 27 -20.87 -18.85 20.03
N CYS A 28 -19.77 -18.10 19.94
CA CYS A 28 -18.43 -18.66 19.94
C CYS A 28 -18.11 -19.41 21.24
N GLU A 29 -18.46 -18.87 22.39
CA GLU A 29 -18.25 -19.51 23.70
C GLU A 29 -19.00 -20.83 23.84
N ASN A 30 -20.22 -20.92 23.32
CA ASN A 30 -21.03 -22.13 23.36
C ASN A 30 -20.63 -23.18 22.30
N LEU A 31 -20.16 -22.76 21.11
CA LEU A 31 -19.80 -23.65 20.03
C LEU A 31 -18.33 -24.09 20.06
N MET A 32 -17.45 -23.33 20.71
CA MET A 32 -16.00 -23.62 20.76
C MET A 32 -15.62 -25.05 21.17
N PRO A 33 -16.25 -25.68 22.16
CA PRO A 33 -15.92 -27.05 22.53
C PRO A 33 -16.24 -28.12 21.48
N MET A 34 -17.03 -27.73 20.46
CA MET A 34 -17.63 -28.63 19.49
C MET A 34 -17.17 -28.42 18.05
N LEU A 35 -16.32 -27.39 17.80
CA LEU A 35 -15.88 -27.01 16.46
C LEU A 35 -14.55 -27.63 16.09
N SER A 36 -14.48 -28.15 14.87
CA SER A 36 -13.32 -28.84 14.35
C SER A 36 -12.34 -27.95 13.58
N VAL A 37 -12.78 -26.78 13.09
CA VAL A 37 -11.94 -25.83 12.35
C VAL A 37 -11.88 -24.51 13.07
N MET A 38 -10.70 -24.15 13.57
CA MET A 38 -10.47 -22.91 14.31
C MET A 38 -9.25 -22.18 13.77
N HIS A 39 -9.42 -20.91 13.43
CA HIS A 39 -8.30 -20.02 13.17
C HIS A 39 -7.79 -19.46 14.50
N VAL A 40 -6.48 -19.54 14.71
CA VAL A 40 -5.80 -18.97 15.86
C VAL A 40 -5.10 -17.68 15.40
N ASN A 41 -5.38 -16.55 16.06
CA ASN A 41 -4.67 -15.31 15.77
C ASN A 41 -3.25 -15.34 16.35
N GLN A 42 -2.46 -14.27 16.07
CA GLN A 42 -1.08 -14.15 16.54
C GLN A 42 -0.93 -14.17 18.07
N ASP A 43 -1.99 -13.86 18.82
CA ASP A 43 -2.04 -13.86 20.28
C ASP A 43 -2.51 -15.21 20.85
N GLY A 44 -2.70 -16.22 20.01
CA GLY A 44 -3.18 -17.54 20.42
C GLY A 44 -4.67 -17.60 20.73
N ARG A 45 -5.43 -16.53 20.50
CA ARG A 45 -6.88 -16.52 20.70
C ARG A 45 -7.59 -17.19 19.52
N LYS A 46 -8.49 -18.11 19.85
CA LYS A 46 -9.32 -18.79 18.87
C LYS A 46 -10.53 -17.91 18.58
N TYR A 47 -10.77 -17.60 17.30
CA TYR A 47 -12.02 -16.98 16.89
C TYR A 47 -12.49 -17.52 15.55
N MET A 48 -13.80 -17.50 15.38
CA MET A 48 -14.48 -17.93 14.17
C MET A 48 -15.03 -16.74 13.40
N SER A 49 -15.03 -16.85 12.08
CA SER A 49 -15.84 -15.96 11.26
C SER A 49 -17.33 -16.35 11.38
N ILE A 50 -18.23 -15.38 11.16
CA ILE A 50 -19.69 -15.65 11.10
C ILE A 50 -20.00 -16.76 10.11
N THR A 51 -19.31 -16.79 8.95
CA THR A 51 -19.48 -17.84 7.93
C THR A 51 -19.14 -19.22 8.49
N GLN A 52 -18.07 -19.34 9.28
CA GLN A 52 -17.68 -20.60 9.91
C GLN A 52 -18.74 -21.10 10.91
N CYS A 53 -19.30 -20.17 11.72
CA CYS A 53 -20.39 -20.49 12.64
C CYS A 53 -21.65 -20.99 11.90
N ILE A 54 -22.01 -20.32 10.80
CA ILE A 54 -23.14 -20.71 9.95
C ILE A 54 -22.92 -22.12 9.39
N LEU A 55 -21.74 -22.39 8.83
CA LEU A 55 -21.41 -23.69 8.24
C LEU A 55 -21.40 -24.81 9.29
N ASP A 56 -20.96 -24.54 10.52
CA ASP A 56 -21.01 -25.54 11.60
C ASP A 56 -22.45 -25.83 12.05
N CYS A 57 -23.29 -24.81 12.15
CA CYS A 57 -24.73 -25.02 12.42
C CYS A 57 -25.39 -25.84 11.32
N ILE A 58 -25.10 -25.54 10.04
CA ILE A 58 -25.61 -26.30 8.90
C ILE A 58 -25.13 -27.75 8.96
N LYS A 59 -23.83 -28.00 9.24
CA LYS A 59 -23.27 -29.32 9.41
C LYS A 59 -24.05 -30.15 10.41
N ARG A 60 -24.38 -29.57 11.59
CA ARG A 60 -25.13 -30.24 12.65
C ARG A 60 -26.58 -30.54 12.25
N ILE A 61 -27.23 -29.56 11.58
CA ILE A 61 -28.62 -29.71 11.14
C ILE A 61 -28.76 -30.84 10.10
N TYR A 62 -27.80 -30.95 9.18
CA TYR A 62 -27.81 -31.95 8.10
C TYR A 62 -27.06 -33.25 8.45
N GLY A 63 -26.38 -33.32 9.61
CA GLY A 63 -25.69 -34.52 10.06
C GLY A 63 -24.43 -34.89 9.29
N PHE A 64 -23.75 -33.89 8.68
CA PHE A 64 -22.50 -34.14 7.96
C PHE A 64 -21.35 -34.52 8.90
N SER A 65 -20.51 -35.44 8.47
CA SER A 65 -19.31 -35.87 9.18
C SER A 65 -18.12 -34.95 8.87
N SER A 66 -17.97 -34.53 7.62
CA SER A 66 -16.88 -33.68 7.19
C SER A 66 -17.01 -32.24 7.73
N CYS A 67 -15.88 -31.64 8.05
CA CYS A 67 -15.74 -30.22 8.45
C CYS A 67 -15.34 -29.34 7.30
N GLU A 68 -15.12 -29.88 6.12
CA GLU A 68 -14.64 -29.18 4.95
C GLU A 68 -15.80 -28.81 4.04
N TRP A 69 -15.71 -27.58 3.49
CA TRP A 69 -16.73 -26.96 2.66
C TRP A 69 -16.09 -26.28 1.46
N VAL A 70 -16.73 -26.43 0.30
CA VAL A 70 -16.35 -25.77 -0.94
C VAL A 70 -17.50 -24.91 -1.46
N ALA A 71 -17.19 -23.74 -2.01
CA ALA A 71 -18.21 -22.94 -2.70
C ALA A 71 -18.58 -23.60 -4.04
N GLU A 72 -19.88 -23.55 -4.42
CA GLU A 72 -20.38 -24.17 -5.65
C GLU A 72 -19.55 -23.81 -6.88
N ASN A 73 -19.12 -22.57 -7.00
CA ASN A 73 -18.30 -22.07 -8.11
C ASN A 73 -16.82 -22.50 -8.09
N LYS A 74 -16.41 -23.32 -7.11
CA LYS A 74 -15.07 -23.89 -6.96
C LYS A 74 -15.08 -25.41 -6.90
N LEU A 75 -16.21 -26.01 -7.23
CA LEU A 75 -16.35 -27.46 -7.22
C LEU A 75 -15.75 -28.05 -8.50
N HIS A 76 -14.85 -29.02 -8.36
CA HIS A 76 -14.21 -29.76 -9.45
C HIS A 76 -14.75 -31.20 -9.62
N TYR A 77 -15.74 -31.61 -8.82
CA TYR A 77 -16.30 -32.95 -8.78
C TYR A 77 -17.82 -32.90 -8.83
N GLU A 78 -18.43 -33.97 -9.31
CA GLU A 78 -19.89 -34.12 -9.28
C GLU A 78 -20.42 -34.25 -7.86
N LEU A 79 -21.66 -33.86 -7.66
CA LEU A 79 -22.37 -34.15 -6.42
C LEU A 79 -22.91 -35.58 -6.42
N LYS A 80 -22.92 -36.26 -5.27
CA LYS A 80 -23.57 -37.52 -5.09
C LYS A 80 -25.05 -37.44 -5.50
N GLN A 81 -25.59 -38.52 -6.04
CA GLN A 81 -26.97 -38.56 -6.55
C GLN A 81 -27.98 -38.07 -5.50
N GLY A 82 -28.80 -37.08 -5.87
CA GLY A 82 -29.83 -36.52 -4.99
C GLY A 82 -29.33 -35.39 -4.06
N GLN A 83 -28.05 -35.06 -4.09
CA GLN A 83 -27.50 -33.95 -3.33
C GLN A 83 -27.59 -32.62 -4.09
N THR A 84 -27.78 -31.53 -3.36
CA THR A 84 -27.80 -30.15 -3.92
C THR A 84 -26.99 -29.22 -3.03
N PRO A 85 -26.38 -28.14 -3.60
CA PRO A 85 -25.69 -27.13 -2.80
C PRO A 85 -26.61 -26.49 -1.74
N ILE A 86 -26.08 -26.30 -0.56
CA ILE A 86 -26.81 -25.67 0.54
C ILE A 86 -26.69 -24.16 0.40
N SER A 87 -27.83 -23.47 0.36
CA SER A 87 -27.88 -22.03 0.18
C SER A 87 -28.32 -21.33 1.46
N PHE A 88 -27.61 -20.27 1.82
CA PHE A 88 -28.00 -19.36 2.90
C PHE A 88 -27.65 -17.92 2.56
N THR A 89 -28.35 -16.98 3.15
CA THR A 89 -28.05 -15.54 2.98
C THR A 89 -27.32 -15.01 4.20
N ARG A 90 -26.48 -14.03 3.96
CA ARG A 90 -25.73 -13.32 4.98
C ARG A 90 -25.47 -11.89 4.55
N ILE A 91 -25.44 -10.97 5.49
CA ILE A 91 -24.96 -9.60 5.27
C ILE A 91 -23.42 -9.60 5.35
N ASN A 92 -22.76 -9.11 4.30
CA ASN A 92 -21.31 -8.96 4.28
C ASN A 92 -20.86 -7.73 5.07
N ASN A 93 -19.54 -7.55 5.23
CA ASN A 93 -18.96 -6.40 5.94
C ASN A 93 -19.26 -5.03 5.29
N LYS A 94 -19.90 -5.01 4.11
CA LYS A 94 -20.34 -3.81 3.40
C LYS A 94 -21.84 -3.53 3.57
N GLY A 95 -22.54 -4.33 4.36
CA GLY A 95 -23.99 -4.22 4.55
C GLY A 95 -24.84 -4.77 3.39
N GLU A 96 -24.25 -5.54 2.47
CA GLU A 96 -24.97 -6.14 1.34
C GLU A 96 -25.42 -7.55 1.67
N VAL A 97 -26.65 -7.91 1.28
CA VAL A 97 -27.17 -9.27 1.43
C VAL A 97 -26.57 -10.15 0.34
N CYS A 98 -25.74 -11.10 0.73
CA CYS A 98 -25.08 -12.04 -0.18
C CYS A 98 -25.67 -13.44 -0.02
N LEU A 99 -25.97 -14.10 -1.16
CA LEU A 99 -26.35 -15.50 -1.20
C LEU A 99 -25.08 -16.35 -1.29
N TYR A 100 -24.91 -17.25 -0.33
CA TYR A 100 -23.83 -18.25 -0.32
C TYR A 100 -24.39 -19.61 -0.73
N LYS A 101 -23.74 -20.26 -1.67
CA LYS A 101 -23.99 -21.65 -2.04
C LYS A 101 -22.75 -22.45 -1.73
N MET A 102 -22.88 -23.36 -0.78
CA MET A 102 -21.78 -24.13 -0.23
C MET A 102 -22.12 -25.63 -0.31
N ILE A 103 -21.10 -26.43 -0.50
CA ILE A 103 -21.18 -27.88 -0.63
C ILE A 103 -20.27 -28.46 0.45
N ASN A 104 -20.80 -29.38 1.26
CA ASN A 104 -19.98 -30.13 2.20
C ASN A 104 -19.28 -31.29 1.48
N PHE A 105 -18.05 -31.63 1.87
CA PHE A 105 -17.30 -32.72 1.24
C PHE A 105 -18.02 -34.06 1.30
N ASP A 106 -18.90 -34.31 2.28
CA ASP A 106 -19.75 -35.49 2.31
C ASP A 106 -20.74 -35.59 1.15
N GLN A 107 -21.02 -34.46 0.46
CA GLN A 107 -21.94 -34.39 -0.69
C GLN A 107 -21.21 -34.62 -2.02
N ILE A 108 -19.88 -34.68 -2.06
CA ILE A 108 -19.07 -34.74 -3.28
C ILE A 108 -18.80 -36.21 -3.64
N ASP A 109 -18.89 -36.54 -4.91
CA ASP A 109 -18.47 -37.80 -5.51
C ASP A 109 -17.03 -37.61 -6.05
N PHE A 110 -16.02 -37.91 -5.24
CA PHE A 110 -14.61 -37.74 -5.58
C PHE A 110 -14.10 -38.69 -6.66
N ASP A 111 -14.92 -39.72 -7.03
CA ASP A 111 -14.58 -40.62 -8.13
C ASP A 111 -14.97 -40.05 -9.51
N LYS A 112 -15.67 -38.93 -9.53
CA LYS A 112 -16.19 -38.29 -10.72
C LYS A 112 -15.73 -36.82 -10.83
N GLU A 113 -14.59 -36.60 -11.44
CA GLU A 113 -14.10 -35.29 -11.77
C GLU A 113 -14.87 -34.66 -12.95
N ILE A 114 -15.25 -33.41 -12.85
CA ILE A 114 -15.93 -32.70 -13.91
C ILE A 114 -14.87 -32.28 -14.94
N GLU A 115 -14.88 -32.83 -16.14
CA GLU A 115 -14.13 -32.31 -17.27
C GLU A 115 -14.70 -30.93 -17.64
N PHE A 116 -13.93 -29.88 -17.42
CA PHE A 116 -14.26 -28.54 -17.91
C PHE A 116 -14.09 -28.54 -19.42
N ALA A 117 -15.17 -28.51 -20.16
CA ALA A 117 -15.14 -28.05 -21.53
C ALA A 117 -14.77 -26.56 -21.56
N ASP A 118 -13.82 -26.20 -22.41
CA ASP A 118 -13.22 -24.85 -22.55
C ASP A 118 -14.19 -23.76 -23.07
N GLU A 119 -15.47 -23.80 -22.73
CA GLU A 119 -16.45 -22.79 -23.13
C GLU A 119 -17.47 -22.56 -22.00
N TYR A 120 -17.16 -21.68 -21.08
CA TYR A 120 -18.18 -20.98 -20.32
C TYR A 120 -18.24 -19.52 -20.74
N GLU A 121 -19.14 -19.21 -21.69
CA GLU A 121 -19.75 -17.89 -21.78
C GLU A 121 -20.37 -17.57 -20.42
N VAL A 122 -19.82 -16.57 -19.76
CA VAL A 122 -20.41 -16.01 -18.54
C VAL A 122 -21.72 -15.31 -18.92
N VAL A 123 -22.83 -16.04 -18.88
CA VAL A 123 -24.18 -15.45 -18.97
C VAL A 123 -24.37 -14.59 -17.70
N LYS A 124 -24.06 -13.32 -17.82
CA LYS A 124 -24.39 -12.30 -16.82
C LYS A 124 -25.91 -12.18 -16.70
N LYS A 125 -26.51 -12.74 -15.66
CA LYS A 125 -27.89 -12.39 -15.27
C LYS A 125 -27.92 -10.93 -14.85
N PRO A 126 -28.92 -10.13 -15.27
CA PRO A 126 -28.99 -8.72 -14.99
C PRO A 126 -29.28 -8.48 -13.50
N SER A 127 -28.29 -8.07 -12.75
CA SER A 127 -28.50 -7.46 -11.44
C SER A 127 -28.93 -6.00 -11.66
N THR A 128 -30.03 -5.62 -11.05
CA THR A 128 -30.49 -4.25 -10.94
C THR A 128 -29.46 -3.38 -10.22
N LYS A 129 -28.42 -2.96 -10.94
CA LYS A 129 -27.53 -1.84 -10.60
C LYS A 129 -27.65 -0.82 -11.73
N LYS A 130 -28.71 0.00 -11.69
CA LYS A 130 -28.74 1.25 -12.42
C LYS A 130 -27.93 2.28 -11.64
N ALA A 131 -26.98 2.92 -12.31
CA ALA A 131 -26.30 4.17 -11.99
C ALA A 131 -24.83 4.14 -11.50
N LEU A 132 -24.07 3.04 -11.64
CA LEU A 132 -22.62 3.08 -11.29
C LEU A 132 -21.73 2.32 -12.30
N LYS A 133 -22.24 2.00 -13.50
CA LYS A 133 -21.52 1.11 -14.44
C LYS A 133 -20.79 1.81 -15.58
N VAL A 134 -20.93 3.11 -15.77
CA VAL A 134 -20.28 3.83 -16.87
C VAL A 134 -18.91 4.41 -16.47
N GLU A 135 -18.66 4.62 -15.18
CA GLU A 135 -17.45 5.30 -14.70
C GLU A 135 -16.21 4.39 -14.55
N ASN A 136 -16.38 3.07 -14.52
CA ASN A 136 -15.26 2.14 -14.25
C ASN A 136 -14.58 1.57 -15.50
N GLU A 137 -15.18 1.64 -16.69
CA GLU A 137 -14.62 1.00 -17.89
C GLU A 137 -13.38 1.72 -18.41
N GLU A 138 -13.36 3.04 -18.42
CA GLU A 138 -12.23 3.86 -18.90
C GLU A 138 -11.03 3.83 -17.95
N GLU A 139 -11.29 3.72 -16.65
CA GLU A 139 -10.27 3.60 -15.61
C GLU A 139 -9.60 2.22 -15.64
N ASP A 140 -10.36 1.17 -15.86
CA ASP A 140 -9.84 -0.19 -16.02
C ASP A 140 -9.05 -0.32 -17.33
N GLU A 141 -9.44 0.36 -18.40
CA GLU A 141 -8.70 0.38 -19.68
C GLU A 141 -7.32 1.06 -19.51
N THR A 142 -7.26 2.24 -18.89
CA THR A 142 -5.99 2.94 -18.67
C THR A 142 -5.08 2.15 -17.73
N PHE A 143 -5.62 1.55 -16.68
CA PHE A 143 -4.86 0.66 -15.80
C PHE A 143 -4.29 -0.53 -16.55
N LEU A 144 -5.09 -1.20 -17.40
CA LEU A 144 -4.66 -2.33 -18.21
C LEU A 144 -3.58 -1.92 -19.23
N LYS A 145 -3.71 -0.73 -19.82
CA LYS A 145 -2.71 -0.16 -20.73
C LYS A 145 -1.35 0.00 -20.03
N ILE A 146 -1.31 0.63 -18.85
CA ILE A 146 -0.09 0.81 -18.06
C ILE A 146 0.47 -0.54 -17.62
N LEU A 147 -0.39 -1.43 -17.14
CA LEU A 147 -0.01 -2.78 -16.73
C LEU A 147 0.67 -3.54 -17.88
N THR A 148 0.11 -3.45 -19.08
CA THR A 148 0.65 -4.11 -20.29
C THR A 148 2.01 -3.51 -20.67
N LEU A 149 2.16 -2.18 -20.66
CA LEU A 149 3.43 -1.51 -20.92
C LEU A 149 4.51 -1.99 -19.93
N LEU A 150 4.20 -1.98 -18.63
CA LEU A 150 5.15 -2.42 -17.61
C LEU A 150 5.51 -3.90 -17.73
N LYS A 151 4.56 -4.77 -18.11
CA LYS A 151 4.81 -6.18 -18.39
C LYS A 151 5.68 -6.39 -19.63
N ASN A 152 5.55 -5.54 -20.61
CA ASN A 152 6.38 -5.56 -21.81
C ASN A 152 7.81 -5.06 -21.58
N GLY A 153 8.15 -4.63 -20.35
CA GLY A 153 9.45 -4.08 -20.01
C GLY A 153 9.65 -2.62 -20.43
N GLU A 154 8.57 -1.93 -20.83
CA GLU A 154 8.62 -0.53 -21.25
C GLU A 154 8.78 0.42 -20.06
N ASN A 155 9.57 1.47 -20.20
CA ASN A 155 9.61 2.57 -19.28
C ASN A 155 8.36 3.45 -19.49
N VAL A 156 7.73 3.91 -18.41
CA VAL A 156 6.45 4.62 -18.50
C VAL A 156 6.51 5.94 -17.74
N PHE A 157 5.97 7.00 -18.35
CA PHE A 157 5.65 8.26 -17.68
C PHE A 157 4.13 8.43 -17.61
N LEU A 158 3.59 8.43 -16.40
CA LEU A 158 2.18 8.66 -16.10
C LEU A 158 1.98 10.09 -15.64
N THR A 159 1.22 10.86 -16.42
CA THR A 159 0.91 12.25 -16.11
C THR A 159 -0.60 12.51 -16.20
N GLY A 160 -1.01 13.74 -15.90
CA GLY A 160 -2.40 14.21 -15.97
C GLY A 160 -2.68 15.24 -14.89
N PHE A 161 -3.85 15.86 -14.97
CA PHE A 161 -4.31 16.90 -14.07
C PHE A 161 -4.31 16.48 -12.59
N ALA A 162 -4.39 17.47 -11.70
CA ALA A 162 -4.68 17.19 -10.30
C ALA A 162 -6.06 16.49 -10.18
N GLY A 163 -6.14 15.44 -9.34
CA GLY A 163 -7.41 14.74 -9.14
C GLY A 163 -7.75 13.65 -10.17
N THR A 164 -6.85 13.33 -11.11
CA THR A 164 -7.09 12.30 -12.14
C THR A 164 -6.78 10.86 -11.71
N GLY A 165 -6.42 10.62 -10.46
CA GLY A 165 -6.25 9.24 -9.95
C GLY A 165 -4.85 8.63 -10.11
N LYS A 166 -3.79 9.41 -10.38
CA LYS A 166 -2.39 8.91 -10.49
C LYS A 166 -1.98 7.99 -9.33
N SER A 167 -2.18 8.44 -8.10
CA SER A 167 -1.84 7.66 -6.90
C SER A 167 -2.73 6.43 -6.71
N TYR A 168 -3.95 6.44 -7.21
CA TYR A 168 -4.85 5.27 -7.22
C TYR A 168 -4.31 4.17 -8.13
N ILE A 169 -3.89 4.52 -9.35
CA ILE A 169 -3.26 3.60 -10.30
C ILE A 169 -1.98 3.01 -9.70
N LEU A 170 -1.13 3.86 -9.09
CA LEU A 170 0.09 3.39 -8.43
C LEU A 170 -0.20 2.34 -7.34
N ASN A 171 -1.24 2.55 -6.52
CA ASN A 171 -1.64 1.59 -5.50
C ASN A 171 -2.17 0.28 -6.09
N LYS A 172 -2.98 0.32 -7.16
CA LYS A 172 -3.41 -0.88 -7.89
C LYS A 172 -2.21 -1.67 -8.45
N LEU A 173 -1.23 -0.97 -9.05
CA LEU A 173 0.00 -1.60 -9.57
C LEU A 173 0.84 -2.23 -8.45
N LYS A 174 0.90 -1.57 -7.27
CA LYS A 174 1.57 -2.12 -6.08
C LYS A 174 0.98 -3.46 -5.66
N GLU A 175 -0.35 -3.55 -5.62
CA GLU A 175 -1.05 -4.80 -5.29
C GLU A 175 -0.78 -5.90 -6.32
N TYR A 176 -0.68 -5.52 -7.60
CA TYR A 176 -0.42 -6.45 -8.69
C TYR A 176 1.04 -6.95 -8.70
N PHE A 177 2.01 -6.04 -8.77
CA PHE A 177 3.44 -6.39 -8.90
C PHE A 177 4.09 -6.80 -7.58
N LYS A 178 3.48 -6.49 -6.44
CA LYS A 178 3.98 -6.79 -5.09
C LYS A 178 5.47 -6.39 -4.94
N LYS A 179 6.35 -7.34 -4.65
CA LYS A 179 7.78 -7.12 -4.45
C LYS A 179 8.57 -6.74 -5.71
N LYS A 180 7.99 -6.88 -6.91
CA LYS A 180 8.66 -6.52 -8.18
C LYS A 180 8.64 -5.02 -8.44
N LEU A 181 7.68 -4.28 -7.84
CA LEU A 181 7.54 -2.83 -7.94
C LEU A 181 8.06 -2.16 -6.67
N THR A 182 9.19 -1.48 -6.79
CA THR A 182 9.71 -0.62 -5.72
C THR A 182 9.12 0.77 -5.87
N ILE A 183 8.42 1.24 -4.84
CA ILE A 183 7.78 2.56 -4.86
C ILE A 183 8.61 3.54 -4.07
N THR A 184 8.95 4.64 -4.73
CA THR A 184 9.65 5.78 -4.15
C THR A 184 8.90 7.08 -4.47
N SER A 185 9.27 8.15 -3.80
CA SER A 185 8.79 9.49 -4.11
C SER A 185 9.91 10.51 -3.93
N THR A 186 9.77 11.67 -4.55
CA THR A 186 10.75 12.75 -4.43
C THR A 186 10.73 13.45 -3.09
N THR A 187 9.60 13.44 -2.37
CA THR A 187 9.43 14.06 -1.06
C THR A 187 9.10 13.06 0.04
N GLY A 188 9.48 13.38 1.30
CA GLY A 188 9.18 12.54 2.45
C GLY A 188 7.68 12.37 2.70
N ILE A 189 6.90 13.44 2.55
CA ILE A 189 5.44 13.41 2.76
C ILE A 189 4.77 12.52 1.71
N ALA A 190 5.13 12.66 0.45
CA ALA A 190 4.60 11.82 -0.63
C ALA A 190 5.03 10.34 -0.46
N ALA A 191 6.28 10.09 -0.03
CA ALA A 191 6.77 8.74 0.25
C ALA A 191 5.94 8.01 1.34
N VAL A 192 5.56 8.72 2.41
CA VAL A 192 4.67 8.16 3.45
C VAL A 192 3.28 7.82 2.87
N ASN A 193 2.74 8.67 1.97
CA ASN A 193 1.43 8.44 1.36
C ASN A 193 1.36 7.14 0.56
N VAL A 194 2.42 6.83 -0.16
CA VAL A 194 2.51 5.61 -0.99
C VAL A 194 3.07 4.41 -0.22
N LYS A 195 3.28 4.55 1.11
CA LYS A 195 3.92 3.55 1.97
C LYS A 195 5.26 3.07 1.37
N GLY A 196 6.04 4.04 0.92
CA GLY A 196 7.34 3.87 0.30
C GLY A 196 8.43 4.65 1.06
N GLN A 197 9.54 4.91 0.38
CA GLN A 197 10.64 5.74 0.88
C GLN A 197 10.98 6.81 -0.14
N THR A 198 11.76 7.83 0.25
CA THR A 198 12.22 8.82 -0.72
C THR A 198 13.21 8.19 -1.70
N LEU A 199 13.19 8.64 -2.96
CA LEU A 199 14.12 8.19 -3.99
C LEU A 199 15.58 8.33 -3.54
N HIS A 200 15.93 9.45 -2.93
CA HIS A 200 17.27 9.72 -2.39
C HIS A 200 17.69 8.70 -1.31
N SER A 201 16.77 8.34 -0.41
CA SER A 201 17.02 7.33 0.62
C SER A 201 17.14 5.94 0.03
N TRP A 202 16.27 5.60 -0.92
CA TRP A 202 16.29 4.31 -1.61
C TRP A 202 17.58 4.11 -2.42
N ALA A 203 17.98 5.11 -3.19
CA ALA A 203 19.21 5.06 -3.96
C ALA A 203 20.48 5.19 -3.09
N GLY A 204 20.36 5.60 -1.81
CA GLY A 204 21.49 5.77 -0.91
C GLY A 204 22.37 6.98 -1.19
N VAL A 205 21.87 7.94 -1.96
CA VAL A 205 22.63 9.10 -2.47
C VAL A 205 22.67 10.27 -1.49
N GLY A 206 21.81 10.27 -0.46
CA GLY A 206 21.71 11.37 0.50
C GLY A 206 21.28 12.68 -0.19
N LEU A 207 22.04 13.75 0.02
CA LEU A 207 21.78 15.07 -0.60
C LEU A 207 22.53 15.28 -1.93
N CYS A 208 23.02 14.23 -2.57
CA CYS A 208 23.77 14.26 -3.84
C CYS A 208 25.03 15.16 -3.79
N ARG A 209 25.66 15.31 -2.63
CA ARG A 209 26.82 16.21 -2.42
C ARG A 209 28.19 15.51 -2.52
N ASN A 210 28.19 14.19 -2.51
CA ASN A 210 29.41 13.38 -2.64
C ASN A 210 29.74 13.12 -4.10
N THR A 211 30.98 12.70 -4.40
CA THR A 211 31.28 12.14 -5.72
C THR A 211 30.55 10.83 -5.93
N VAL A 212 30.22 10.50 -7.18
CA VAL A 212 29.57 9.22 -7.54
C VAL A 212 30.40 8.05 -6.99
N TYR A 213 31.71 8.05 -7.19
CA TYR A 213 32.63 7.02 -6.68
C TYR A 213 32.47 6.79 -5.17
N ASN A 214 32.53 7.86 -4.37
CA ASN A 214 32.42 7.74 -2.91
C ASN A 214 31.04 7.22 -2.46
N THR A 215 30.00 7.57 -3.21
CA THR A 215 28.63 7.10 -2.93
C THR A 215 28.49 5.62 -3.26
N VAL A 216 29.00 5.18 -4.39
CA VAL A 216 29.01 3.76 -4.81
C VAL A 216 29.76 2.91 -3.79
N GLU A 217 30.96 3.34 -3.35
CA GLU A 217 31.72 2.66 -2.31
C GLU A 217 30.97 2.54 -0.98
N LYS A 218 30.24 3.60 -0.57
CA LYS A 218 29.39 3.56 0.61
C LYS A 218 28.23 2.57 0.44
N ILE A 219 27.61 2.52 -0.75
CA ILE A 219 26.50 1.60 -1.05
C ILE A 219 27.01 0.17 -1.03
N LYS A 220 28.14 -0.13 -1.68
CA LYS A 220 28.75 -1.47 -1.69
C LYS A 220 29.09 -1.98 -0.28
N LYS A 221 29.47 -1.10 0.63
CA LYS A 221 29.72 -1.42 2.07
C LYS A 221 28.45 -1.65 2.88
N ARG A 222 27.25 -1.36 2.34
CA ARG A 222 25.98 -1.55 3.00
C ARG A 222 25.17 -2.67 2.30
N PRO A 223 25.30 -3.93 2.74
CA PRO A 223 24.74 -5.08 2.01
C PRO A 223 23.23 -4.98 1.72
N THR A 224 22.47 -4.39 2.63
CA THR A 224 21.02 -4.22 2.46
C THR A 224 20.72 -3.23 1.35
N GLN A 225 21.39 -2.08 1.32
CA GLN A 225 21.26 -1.05 0.30
C GLN A 225 21.67 -1.57 -1.08
N TYR A 226 22.83 -2.21 -1.15
CA TYR A 226 23.35 -2.80 -2.37
C TYR A 226 22.37 -3.82 -2.97
N ARG A 227 21.88 -4.78 -2.14
CA ARG A 227 20.94 -5.81 -2.60
C ARG A 227 19.61 -5.22 -3.06
N GLN A 228 19.11 -4.20 -2.40
CA GLN A 228 17.85 -3.55 -2.79
C GLN A 228 17.97 -2.93 -4.19
N ILE A 229 19.11 -2.30 -4.52
CA ILE A 229 19.35 -1.73 -5.85
C ILE A 229 19.52 -2.84 -6.88
N MET A 230 20.32 -3.88 -6.57
CA MET A 230 20.58 -5.00 -7.49
C MET A 230 19.31 -5.80 -7.83
N ASN A 231 18.40 -5.98 -6.86
CA ASN A 231 17.19 -6.76 -7.02
C ASN A 231 15.99 -5.96 -7.53
N CYS A 232 16.12 -4.64 -7.66
CA CYS A 232 15.04 -3.79 -8.17
C CYS A 232 14.72 -4.12 -9.63
N LYS A 233 13.46 -4.46 -9.91
CA LYS A 233 12.99 -4.76 -11.28
C LYS A 233 12.32 -3.53 -11.89
N ILE A 234 11.33 -2.97 -11.19
CA ILE A 234 10.61 -1.78 -11.61
C ILE A 234 10.74 -0.73 -10.51
N LEU A 235 11.24 0.45 -10.84
CA LEU A 235 11.36 1.59 -9.94
C LEU A 235 10.27 2.61 -10.25
N ALA A 236 9.27 2.71 -9.39
CA ALA A 236 8.27 3.78 -9.46
C ALA A 236 8.76 5.00 -8.68
N VAL A 237 8.66 6.18 -9.30
CA VAL A 237 8.99 7.47 -8.69
C VAL A 237 7.75 8.37 -8.77
N ASP A 238 7.09 8.57 -7.64
CA ASP A 238 5.95 9.48 -7.51
C ASP A 238 6.42 10.92 -7.31
N GLU A 239 5.60 11.89 -7.74
CA GLU A 239 5.88 13.33 -7.72
C GLU A 239 7.19 13.71 -8.43
N ILE A 240 7.45 13.12 -9.60
CA ILE A 240 8.70 13.32 -10.37
C ILE A 240 8.98 14.78 -10.71
N SER A 241 7.95 15.63 -10.77
CA SER A 241 8.07 17.06 -11.07
C SER A 241 8.96 17.84 -10.09
N MET A 242 9.12 17.33 -8.88
CA MET A 242 9.95 17.97 -7.84
C MET A 242 11.40 17.48 -7.84
N LEU A 243 11.79 16.63 -8.78
CA LEU A 243 13.18 16.17 -8.94
C LEU A 243 13.92 17.06 -9.92
N ASN A 244 15.01 17.72 -9.48
CA ASN A 244 15.84 18.51 -10.37
C ASN A 244 16.78 17.64 -11.21
N ILE A 245 17.33 18.22 -12.27
CA ILE A 245 18.19 17.53 -13.23
C ILE A 245 19.45 16.95 -12.56
N GLU A 246 20.07 17.69 -11.64
CA GLU A 246 21.32 17.31 -10.99
C GLU A 246 21.15 16.04 -10.17
N ALA A 247 20.06 15.98 -9.38
CA ALA A 247 19.74 14.78 -8.61
C ALA A 247 19.33 13.59 -9.50
N PHE A 248 18.59 13.87 -10.59
CA PHE A 248 18.18 12.87 -11.55
C PHE A 248 19.39 12.21 -12.24
N GLU A 249 20.32 13.02 -12.76
CA GLU A 249 21.53 12.53 -13.41
C GLU A 249 22.48 11.84 -12.43
N TYR A 250 22.65 12.43 -11.24
CA TYR A 250 23.47 11.83 -10.19
C TYR A 250 22.95 10.45 -9.77
N ILE A 251 21.64 10.28 -9.58
CA ILE A 251 21.03 8.99 -9.26
C ILE A 251 21.22 8.01 -10.41
N ASN A 252 21.02 8.45 -11.66
CA ASN A 252 21.26 7.63 -12.83
C ASN A 252 22.70 7.08 -12.85
N GLU A 253 23.70 7.93 -12.65
CA GLU A 253 25.11 7.52 -12.66
C GLU A 253 25.44 6.57 -11.51
N VAL A 254 24.97 6.86 -10.29
CA VAL A 254 25.18 5.97 -9.14
C VAL A 254 24.58 4.60 -9.39
N LEU A 255 23.37 4.51 -9.97
CA LEU A 255 22.73 3.23 -10.27
C LEU A 255 23.46 2.46 -11.37
N ARG A 256 23.97 3.14 -12.40
CA ARG A 256 24.78 2.54 -13.46
C ARG A 256 26.06 1.91 -12.89
N GLU A 257 26.79 2.65 -12.05
CA GLU A 257 28.01 2.18 -11.40
C GLU A 257 27.76 1.04 -10.40
N VAL A 258 26.70 1.11 -9.61
CA VAL A 258 26.36 0.06 -8.63
C VAL A 258 25.97 -1.24 -9.33
N ARG A 259 25.24 -1.16 -10.44
CA ARG A 259 24.75 -2.32 -11.20
C ARG A 259 25.68 -2.78 -12.30
N GLU A 260 26.78 -2.03 -12.51
CA GLU A 260 27.77 -2.31 -13.58
C GLU A 260 27.10 -2.43 -14.96
N CYS A 261 26.12 -1.54 -15.22
CA CYS A 261 25.32 -1.51 -16.43
C CYS A 261 25.26 -0.09 -17.00
N ASN A 262 25.57 0.07 -18.29
CA ASN A 262 25.64 1.37 -18.96
C ASN A 262 24.27 1.91 -19.41
N ASP A 263 23.22 1.10 -19.34
CA ASP A 263 21.89 1.57 -19.66
C ASP A 263 21.38 2.59 -18.63
N PRO A 264 20.45 3.47 -19.00
CA PRO A 264 19.86 4.42 -18.06
C PRO A 264 19.34 3.72 -16.79
N PHE A 265 19.57 4.34 -15.64
CA PHE A 265 19.23 3.82 -14.32
C PHE A 265 19.82 2.41 -14.03
N GLY A 266 20.95 2.04 -14.68
CA GLY A 266 21.58 0.74 -14.55
C GLY A 266 20.68 -0.39 -15.05
N GLY A 267 19.88 -0.15 -16.10
CA GLY A 267 18.97 -1.11 -16.69
C GLY A 267 17.75 -1.45 -15.81
N ILE A 268 17.44 -0.63 -14.81
CA ILE A 268 16.18 -0.76 -14.04
C ILE A 268 15.05 -0.18 -14.88
N GLN A 269 13.97 -0.93 -15.04
CA GLN A 269 12.74 -0.40 -15.64
C GLN A 269 12.16 0.71 -14.76
N VAL A 270 11.85 1.88 -15.33
CA VAL A 270 11.34 3.02 -14.57
C VAL A 270 9.86 3.30 -14.85
N PHE A 271 9.16 3.70 -13.80
CA PHE A 271 7.78 4.16 -13.86
C PHE A 271 7.69 5.52 -13.17
N PHE A 272 7.74 6.59 -13.95
CA PHE A 272 7.65 7.95 -13.44
C PHE A 272 6.20 8.41 -13.37
N ILE A 273 5.84 9.11 -12.29
CA ILE A 273 4.48 9.57 -12.03
C ILE A 273 4.56 11.02 -11.56
N GLY A 274 3.78 11.91 -12.18
CA GLY A 274 3.73 13.30 -11.76
C GLY A 274 3.07 14.22 -12.78
N ASP A 275 3.09 15.50 -12.47
CA ASP A 275 2.58 16.58 -13.31
C ASP A 275 3.51 17.77 -13.19
N PHE A 276 4.27 18.07 -14.25
CA PHE A 276 5.26 19.16 -14.25
C PHE A 276 4.64 20.55 -14.16
N PHE A 277 3.36 20.71 -14.43
CA PHE A 277 2.64 21.95 -14.18
C PHE A 277 2.29 22.17 -12.69
N GLN A 278 2.50 21.17 -11.84
CA GLN A 278 2.39 21.32 -10.40
C GLN A 278 3.67 21.93 -9.82
N LEU A 279 4.01 21.61 -8.55
CA LEU A 279 5.17 22.21 -7.92
C LEU A 279 6.47 21.76 -8.59
N PRO A 280 7.32 22.72 -8.98
CA PRO A 280 8.63 22.43 -9.56
C PRO A 280 9.66 22.01 -8.49
N PRO A 281 10.89 21.62 -8.90
CA PRO A 281 12.01 21.47 -7.99
C PRO A 281 12.29 22.75 -7.19
N VAL A 282 12.71 22.58 -5.95
CA VAL A 282 13.11 23.72 -5.10
C VAL A 282 14.56 24.09 -5.44
N GLU A 283 14.75 25.29 -5.99
CA GLU A 283 16.06 25.82 -6.30
C GLU A 283 16.44 26.93 -5.32
N LYS A 284 17.74 27.23 -5.24
CA LYS A 284 18.20 28.36 -4.47
C LYS A 284 17.93 29.65 -5.24
N GLU A 285 17.78 30.76 -4.51
CA GLU A 285 17.55 32.07 -5.08
C GLU A 285 18.65 32.45 -6.07
N GLY A 286 18.28 32.75 -7.32
CA GLY A 286 19.19 33.11 -8.40
C GLY A 286 19.72 31.94 -9.25
N GLU A 287 19.44 30.69 -8.93
CA GLU A 287 19.79 29.53 -9.78
C GLU A 287 18.74 29.35 -10.89
N ILE A 288 19.21 28.95 -12.09
CA ILE A 288 18.31 28.57 -13.20
C ILE A 288 17.71 27.21 -12.88
N ARG A 289 16.38 27.12 -12.89
CA ARG A 289 15.68 25.86 -12.67
C ARG A 289 15.86 24.95 -13.87
N HIS A 290 16.22 23.70 -13.58
CA HIS A 290 16.28 22.63 -14.57
C HIS A 290 15.43 21.44 -14.10
N TYR A 291 14.53 21.00 -14.98
CA TYR A 291 13.68 19.82 -14.74
C TYR A 291 14.42 18.54 -15.11
N CYS A 292 14.01 17.41 -14.57
CA CYS A 292 14.60 16.13 -14.93
C CYS A 292 14.37 15.77 -16.41
N PHE A 293 13.32 16.30 -17.05
CA PHE A 293 13.11 16.11 -18.50
C PHE A 293 14.07 16.90 -19.39
N ASP A 294 14.79 17.90 -18.85
CA ASP A 294 15.86 18.63 -19.58
C ASP A 294 17.13 17.74 -19.74
N SER A 295 17.20 16.60 -19.02
CA SER A 295 18.35 15.70 -19.09
C SER A 295 18.33 14.82 -20.34
N PRO A 296 19.46 14.64 -21.04
CA PRO A 296 19.58 13.66 -22.12
C PRO A 296 19.27 12.22 -21.68
N VAL A 297 19.32 11.93 -20.37
CA VAL A 297 18.94 10.62 -19.83
C VAL A 297 17.45 10.37 -19.97
N TRP A 298 16.61 11.41 -19.84
CA TRP A 298 15.16 11.32 -20.02
C TRP A 298 14.80 10.81 -21.42
N ASP A 299 15.41 11.37 -22.45
CA ASP A 299 15.18 10.94 -23.83
C ASP A 299 15.65 9.51 -24.08
N LYS A 300 16.82 9.14 -23.51
CA LYS A 300 17.39 7.79 -23.65
C LYS A 300 16.53 6.72 -22.98
N LEU A 301 15.70 7.06 -22.02
CA LEU A 301 14.78 6.11 -21.38
C LEU A 301 13.66 5.63 -22.30
N GLY A 302 13.35 6.33 -23.39
CA GLY A 302 12.31 5.94 -24.34
C GLY A 302 10.94 5.80 -23.70
N LEU A 303 10.59 6.71 -22.78
CA LEU A 303 9.37 6.68 -21.97
C LEU A 303 8.11 6.60 -22.82
N LYS A 304 7.23 5.68 -22.46
CA LYS A 304 5.86 5.59 -23.00
C LYS A 304 4.95 6.50 -22.17
N ASN A 305 4.42 7.54 -22.80
CA ASN A 305 3.66 8.54 -22.08
C ASN A 305 2.18 8.16 -22.03
N VAL A 306 1.61 8.16 -20.82
CA VAL A 306 0.18 7.93 -20.56
C VAL A 306 -0.39 9.15 -19.85
N VAL A 307 -1.41 9.77 -20.43
CA VAL A 307 -2.04 10.99 -19.89
C VAL A 307 -3.41 10.66 -19.35
N LEU A 308 -3.64 10.91 -18.05
CA LEU A 308 -4.96 10.79 -17.44
C LEU A 308 -5.78 12.06 -17.69
N LYS A 309 -6.94 11.91 -18.32
CA LYS A 309 -7.80 13.04 -18.72
C LYS A 309 -8.98 13.25 -17.77
N LYS A 310 -9.54 12.17 -17.20
CA LYS A 310 -10.74 12.23 -16.36
C LYS A 310 -10.42 12.74 -14.96
N ASN A 311 -11.14 13.77 -14.54
CA ASN A 311 -11.03 14.31 -13.20
C ASN A 311 -12.03 13.63 -12.25
N TYR A 312 -11.55 13.18 -11.09
CA TYR A 312 -12.36 12.51 -10.05
C TYR A 312 -12.53 13.36 -8.79
N ARG A 313 -11.91 14.55 -8.75
CA ARG A 313 -11.97 15.43 -7.59
C ARG A 313 -13.04 16.50 -7.75
N GLN A 314 -13.13 17.10 -8.92
CA GLN A 314 -14.11 18.12 -9.27
C GLN A 314 -15.14 17.55 -10.24
N ASN A 315 -16.41 18.03 -10.12
CA ASN A 315 -17.53 17.61 -10.98
C ASN A 315 -18.12 18.78 -11.81
N GLU A 316 -17.72 20.02 -11.53
CA GLU A 316 -18.21 21.22 -12.19
C GLU A 316 -17.36 21.49 -13.44
N GLU A 317 -17.94 21.37 -14.62
CA GLU A 317 -17.23 21.40 -15.89
C GLU A 317 -16.50 22.73 -16.13
N ASN A 318 -17.16 23.85 -15.86
CA ASN A 318 -16.58 25.19 -15.98
C ASN A 318 -15.41 25.40 -14.98
N PHE A 319 -15.49 24.89 -13.78
CA PHE A 319 -14.37 24.95 -12.82
C PHE A 319 -13.20 24.06 -13.24
N ILE A 320 -13.48 22.88 -13.77
CA ILE A 320 -12.44 21.98 -14.33
C ILE A 320 -11.74 22.64 -15.50
N THR A 321 -12.49 23.30 -16.40
CA THR A 321 -11.96 24.04 -17.55
C THR A 321 -11.08 25.20 -17.10
N ALA A 322 -11.55 26.04 -16.16
CA ALA A 322 -10.76 27.13 -15.61
C ALA A 322 -9.44 26.66 -14.95
N LEU A 323 -9.48 25.54 -14.24
CA LEU A 323 -8.26 24.92 -13.68
C LEU A 323 -7.33 24.38 -14.77
N ALA A 324 -7.86 23.84 -15.86
CA ALA A 324 -7.08 23.38 -17.02
C ALA A 324 -6.39 24.57 -17.71
N HIS A 325 -7.12 25.63 -18.00
CA HIS A 325 -6.58 26.84 -18.60
C HIS A 325 -5.55 27.52 -17.69
N MET A 326 -5.79 27.54 -16.37
CA MET A 326 -4.81 28.04 -15.39
C MET A 326 -3.51 27.20 -15.41
N ARG A 327 -3.64 25.89 -15.50
CA ARG A 327 -2.50 24.95 -15.57
C ARG A 327 -1.65 25.22 -16.81
N GLU A 328 -2.27 25.52 -17.92
CA GLU A 328 -1.62 25.69 -19.24
C GLU A 328 -1.30 27.16 -19.56
N ASN A 329 -1.57 28.08 -18.62
CA ASN A 329 -1.36 29.52 -18.79
C ASN A 329 -2.15 30.16 -19.95
N CYS A 330 -3.37 29.67 -20.16
CA CYS A 330 -4.26 30.14 -21.21
C CYS A 330 -5.64 30.55 -20.67
N LEU A 331 -5.66 31.21 -19.48
CA LEU A 331 -6.92 31.69 -18.89
C LEU A 331 -7.67 32.60 -19.85
N GLU A 332 -8.92 32.26 -20.11
CA GLU A 332 -9.85 33.04 -20.92
C GLU A 332 -10.62 34.05 -20.05
N VAL A 333 -11.33 34.99 -20.71
CA VAL A 333 -12.10 36.00 -19.99
C VAL A 333 -13.15 35.39 -19.08
N GLU A 334 -13.82 34.36 -19.57
CA GLU A 334 -14.84 33.58 -18.85
C GLU A 334 -14.31 32.89 -17.61
N ASP A 335 -13.09 32.35 -17.67
CA ASP A 335 -12.41 31.74 -16.51
C ASP A 335 -12.08 32.78 -15.45
N ILE A 336 -11.58 33.92 -15.89
CA ILE A 336 -11.22 35.04 -15.01
C ILE A 336 -12.48 35.59 -14.32
N GLU A 337 -13.58 35.76 -15.05
CA GLU A 337 -14.86 36.17 -14.48
C GLU A 337 -15.38 35.13 -13.49
N LEU A 338 -15.33 33.85 -13.83
CA LEU A 338 -15.70 32.75 -12.94
C LEU A 338 -14.90 32.80 -11.63
N LEU A 339 -13.58 32.88 -11.70
CA LEU A 339 -12.70 32.92 -10.53
C LEU A 339 -12.90 34.20 -9.72
N LYS A 340 -13.15 35.35 -10.36
CA LYS A 340 -13.48 36.60 -9.67
C LYS A 340 -14.76 36.53 -8.85
N THR A 341 -15.73 35.70 -9.21
CA THR A 341 -16.92 35.47 -8.37
C THR A 341 -16.54 34.89 -7.01
N ARG A 342 -15.35 34.32 -6.86
CA ARG A 342 -14.83 33.76 -5.62
C ARG A 342 -13.96 34.70 -4.82
N CYS A 343 -13.72 35.92 -5.33
CA CYS A 343 -13.08 37.01 -4.61
C CYS A 343 -14.07 37.61 -3.60
N ILE A 344 -14.36 36.86 -2.56
CA ILE A 344 -15.33 37.25 -1.53
C ILE A 344 -14.53 37.59 -0.26
N GLU A 345 -14.78 38.74 0.32
CA GLU A 345 -14.34 39.04 1.68
C GLU A 345 -15.11 38.12 2.63
N ASN A 346 -14.44 37.07 3.07
CA ASN A 346 -15.02 36.11 3.98
C ASN A 346 -14.56 36.43 5.40
N GLU A 347 -15.49 36.80 6.25
CA GLU A 347 -15.27 36.97 7.69
C GLU A 347 -15.28 35.64 8.45
N ASP A 348 -15.61 34.52 7.77
CA ASP A 348 -15.62 33.20 8.37
C ASP A 348 -14.21 32.78 8.77
N THR A 349 -13.94 32.85 10.07
CA THR A 349 -12.63 32.55 10.65
C THR A 349 -12.31 31.05 10.64
N ASP A 350 -13.24 30.22 10.20
CA ASP A 350 -13.19 28.75 10.32
C ASP A 350 -12.82 28.04 9.00
N ILE A 351 -12.44 28.78 7.95
CA ILE A 351 -11.98 28.18 6.71
C ILE A 351 -10.46 28.01 6.74
N LEU A 352 -9.97 26.89 6.18
CA LEU A 352 -8.56 26.64 6.02
C LEU A 352 -7.91 27.65 5.07
N HIS A 353 -6.82 28.28 5.49
CA HIS A 353 -6.02 29.18 4.67
C HIS A 353 -4.78 28.48 4.11
N ILE A 354 -4.48 28.68 2.84
CA ILE A 354 -3.21 28.24 2.25
C ILE A 354 -2.20 29.38 2.24
N PHE A 355 -0.96 29.03 2.65
CA PHE A 355 0.19 29.92 2.73
C PHE A 355 1.35 29.38 1.90
N SER A 356 2.22 30.29 1.43
CA SER A 356 3.42 29.92 0.68
C SER A 356 4.49 29.31 1.58
N THR A 357 4.60 29.78 2.83
CA THR A 357 5.66 29.40 3.76
C THR A 357 5.12 28.71 5.03
N ASN A 358 5.96 27.85 5.64
CA ASN A 358 5.61 27.22 6.91
C ASN A 358 5.51 28.23 8.06
N GLU A 359 6.33 29.27 8.04
CA GLU A 359 6.35 30.30 9.07
C GLU A 359 5.01 31.05 9.14
N GLU A 360 4.48 31.46 7.98
CA GLU A 360 3.18 32.13 7.90
C GLU A 360 2.06 31.23 8.37
N ALA A 361 2.03 29.98 7.90
CA ALA A 361 1.00 29.00 8.30
C ALA A 361 1.03 28.76 9.81
N ASN A 362 2.21 28.59 10.40
CA ASN A 362 2.36 28.36 11.84
C ASN A 362 1.97 29.60 12.65
N ARG A 363 2.37 30.81 12.22
CA ARG A 363 1.99 32.07 12.86
C ARG A 363 0.47 32.26 12.85
N TYR A 364 -0.18 31.97 11.73
CA TYR A 364 -1.62 32.06 11.61
C TYR A 364 -2.34 31.05 12.50
N ASN A 365 -1.90 29.78 12.49
CA ASN A 365 -2.42 28.74 13.37
C ASN A 365 -2.29 29.12 14.84
N PHE A 366 -1.13 29.61 15.25
CA PHE A 366 -0.86 30.03 16.62
C PHE A 366 -1.75 31.21 17.05
N ALA A 367 -1.91 32.21 16.19
CA ALA A 367 -2.77 33.35 16.46
C ALA A 367 -4.23 32.92 16.68
N LYS A 368 -4.77 32.09 15.78
CA LYS A 368 -6.13 31.56 15.87
C LYS A 368 -6.34 30.67 17.10
N PHE A 369 -5.37 29.81 17.39
CA PHE A 369 -5.39 28.93 18.55
C PHE A 369 -5.42 29.71 19.88
N ASN A 370 -4.69 30.82 19.97
CA ASN A 370 -4.66 31.66 21.17
C ASN A 370 -5.93 32.49 21.39
N MET A 371 -6.70 32.74 20.33
CA MET A 371 -8.01 33.41 20.45
C MET A 371 -9.10 32.56 21.14
N ILE A 372 -8.87 31.25 21.24
CA ILE A 372 -9.80 30.34 21.90
C ILE A 372 -9.61 30.44 23.41
N ASP A 373 -10.65 30.84 24.14
CA ASP A 373 -10.63 30.95 25.60
C ASP A 373 -10.99 29.60 26.27
N GLU A 374 -10.13 28.59 26.02
CA GLU A 374 -10.29 27.24 26.56
C GLU A 374 -8.91 26.73 27.01
N PRO A 375 -8.84 25.82 28.00
CA PRO A 375 -7.59 25.27 28.47
C PRO A 375 -6.91 24.40 27.40
N VAL A 376 -5.57 24.52 27.31
CA VAL A 376 -4.76 23.68 26.42
C VAL A 376 -4.70 22.26 26.94
N LYS A 377 -4.96 21.27 26.08
CA LYS A 377 -4.73 19.86 26.34
C LYS A 377 -3.59 19.37 25.46
N LEU A 378 -2.55 18.83 26.08
CA LEU A 378 -1.38 18.27 25.38
C LEU A 378 -1.54 16.77 25.19
N PHE A 379 -1.21 16.30 23.99
CA PHE A 379 -1.20 14.87 23.65
C PHE A 379 0.17 14.49 23.12
N TYR A 380 0.80 13.53 23.75
CA TYR A 380 2.12 13.03 23.37
C TYR A 380 1.99 11.76 22.55
N ALA A 381 2.81 11.66 21.52
CA ALA A 381 2.94 10.45 20.73
C ALA A 381 3.71 9.38 21.48
N GLU A 382 3.37 8.13 21.18
CA GLU A 382 4.14 6.97 21.60
C GLU A 382 4.92 6.48 20.38
N ASP A 383 6.24 6.71 20.42
CA ASP A 383 7.15 6.30 19.34
C ASP A 383 7.77 4.94 19.66
N GLY A 384 7.95 4.10 18.65
CA GLY A 384 8.61 2.81 18.78
C GLY A 384 9.47 2.45 17.58
N VAL A 385 10.48 1.62 17.80
CA VAL A 385 11.36 1.08 16.76
C VAL A 385 11.30 -0.44 16.77
N TYR A 386 11.30 -1.06 15.61
CA TYR A 386 11.26 -2.51 15.48
C TYR A 386 12.66 -3.13 15.53
N ARG A 387 12.93 -3.96 16.53
CA ARG A 387 14.08 -4.87 16.62
C ARG A 387 13.66 -6.26 16.14
N GLY A 388 13.80 -6.51 14.84
CA GLY A 388 13.20 -7.69 14.21
C GLY A 388 11.68 -7.59 14.15
N SER A 389 10.95 -8.46 14.86
CA SER A 389 9.49 -8.42 14.99
C SER A 389 9.00 -7.76 16.30
N LYS A 390 9.90 -7.39 17.20
CA LYS A 390 9.57 -6.81 18.51
C LYS A 390 9.59 -5.29 18.44
N LEU A 391 8.49 -4.65 18.81
CA LEU A 391 8.44 -3.21 19.03
C LEU A 391 9.10 -2.85 20.35
N VAL A 392 9.98 -1.86 20.32
CA VAL A 392 10.68 -1.30 21.48
C VAL A 392 10.30 0.17 21.56
N THR A 393 9.83 0.61 22.74
CA THR A 393 9.34 1.98 22.97
C THR A 393 10.25 2.79 23.90
N GLU A 394 11.27 2.16 24.49
CA GLU A 394 12.23 2.75 25.41
C GLU A 394 13.63 2.19 25.18
N GLY A 395 14.65 2.88 25.70
CA GLY A 395 16.04 2.39 25.66
C GLY A 395 16.60 2.29 24.24
N PHE A 396 16.37 3.32 23.44
CA PHE A 396 16.85 3.41 22.06
C PHE A 396 18.37 3.57 21.99
N THR A 397 18.98 2.88 21.03
CA THR A 397 20.38 3.09 20.63
C THR A 397 20.53 4.41 19.83
N GLU A 398 21.76 4.87 19.62
CA GLU A 398 22.01 6.07 18.78
C GLU A 398 21.45 5.92 17.37
N SER A 399 21.61 4.75 16.75
CA SER A 399 21.07 4.48 15.42
C SER A 399 19.53 4.46 15.38
N GLU A 400 18.89 4.00 16.44
CA GLU A 400 17.43 4.02 16.56
C GLU A 400 16.89 5.44 16.82
N ASN A 401 17.59 6.23 17.62
CA ASN A 401 17.28 7.64 17.79
C ASN A 401 17.41 8.41 16.47
N TYR A 402 18.40 8.10 15.64
CA TYR A 402 18.54 8.68 14.32
C TYR A 402 17.37 8.28 13.39
N ILE A 403 16.91 7.02 13.44
CA ILE A 403 15.70 6.57 12.72
C ILE A 403 14.47 7.37 13.16
N LEU A 404 14.27 7.53 14.47
CA LEU A 404 13.15 8.30 15.02
C LEU A 404 13.23 9.80 14.65
N GLU A 405 14.43 10.36 14.58
CA GLU A 405 14.62 11.75 14.12
C GLU A 405 14.21 11.93 12.66
N ILE A 406 14.66 11.02 11.77
CA ILE A 406 14.25 11.04 10.35
C ILE A 406 12.75 10.83 10.24
N PHE A 407 12.20 9.87 10.99
CA PHE A 407 10.77 9.62 11.03
C PHE A 407 10.00 10.86 11.47
N SER A 408 10.41 11.52 12.54
CA SER A 408 9.75 12.73 13.05
C SER A 408 9.75 13.89 12.05
N LYS A 409 10.82 14.06 11.27
CA LYS A 409 10.89 15.07 10.21
C LYS A 409 9.92 14.82 9.05
N ASN A 410 9.59 13.55 8.78
CA ASN A 410 8.76 13.13 7.65
C ASN A 410 7.35 12.68 8.07
N CYS A 411 7.12 12.40 9.35
CA CYS A 411 5.82 11.98 9.86
C CYS A 411 4.82 13.13 9.82
N ARG A 412 3.61 12.85 9.34
CA ARG A 412 2.53 13.84 9.30
C ARG A 412 2.02 14.22 10.68
N ALA A 413 2.02 13.26 11.63
CA ALA A 413 1.62 13.50 12.99
C ALA A 413 2.81 14.02 13.82
N GLU A 414 2.61 15.13 14.50
CA GLU A 414 3.59 15.72 15.37
C GLU A 414 3.79 14.88 16.64
N LYS A 415 4.98 14.95 17.25
CA LYS A 415 5.28 14.22 18.48
C LYS A 415 4.45 14.72 19.66
N GLU A 416 4.17 16.02 19.67
CA GLU A 416 3.33 16.70 20.64
C GLU A 416 2.26 17.51 19.92
N ILE A 417 1.00 17.34 20.30
CA ILE A 417 -0.13 18.08 19.75
C ILE A 417 -0.81 18.83 20.88
N ALA A 418 -0.89 20.16 20.75
CA ALA A 418 -1.65 21.03 21.63
C ALA A 418 -3.02 21.31 21.01
N LEU A 419 -4.08 20.96 21.72
CA LEU A 419 -5.46 21.13 21.27
C LEU A 419 -6.30 21.85 22.34
N LYS A 420 -7.34 22.54 21.90
CA LYS A 420 -8.38 23.14 22.75
C LYS A 420 -9.76 22.70 22.29
N LEU A 421 -10.72 22.70 23.20
CA LEU A 421 -12.13 22.58 22.83
C LEU A 421 -12.46 23.73 21.85
N GLY A 422 -13.25 23.46 20.81
CA GLY A 422 -13.56 24.46 19.77
C GLY A 422 -12.43 24.70 18.77
N ALA A 423 -11.25 24.08 18.92
CA ALA A 423 -10.18 24.24 17.94
C ALA A 423 -10.52 23.55 16.62
N ARG A 424 -10.19 24.24 15.52
CA ARG A 424 -10.33 23.69 14.17
C ARG A 424 -9.14 22.79 13.83
N VAL A 425 -9.47 21.57 13.41
CA VAL A 425 -8.47 20.53 13.08
C VAL A 425 -8.79 19.85 11.75
N MET A 426 -7.81 19.20 11.17
CA MET A 426 -7.95 18.34 9.99
C MET A 426 -7.46 16.93 10.27
N LEU A 427 -8.04 15.95 9.56
CA LEU A 427 -7.54 14.58 9.50
C LEU A 427 -6.28 14.50 8.64
N LEU A 428 -5.31 13.72 9.11
CA LEU A 428 -4.05 13.45 8.41
C LEU A 428 -4.06 12.12 7.64
N VAL A 429 -5.13 11.31 7.80
CA VAL A 429 -5.25 9.97 7.21
C VAL A 429 -6.67 9.73 6.70
N ASN A 430 -6.82 8.73 5.81
CA ASN A 430 -8.12 8.24 5.39
C ASN A 430 -8.63 7.22 6.41
N MET A 431 -9.79 7.48 7.01
CA MET A 431 -10.41 6.61 8.02
C MET A 431 -11.66 5.92 7.49
N ASP A 432 -12.58 6.67 6.87
CA ASP A 432 -13.86 6.16 6.37
C ASP A 432 -14.30 6.97 5.14
N PHE A 433 -14.16 6.38 3.97
CA PHE A 433 -14.53 7.01 2.70
C PHE A 433 -16.04 7.27 2.59
N ASN A 434 -16.87 6.38 3.13
CA ASN A 434 -18.33 6.51 3.03
C ASN A 434 -18.86 7.68 3.86
N LYS A 435 -18.15 8.03 4.94
CA LYS A 435 -18.47 9.18 5.79
C LYS A 435 -17.70 10.44 5.38
N GLY A 436 -16.88 10.39 4.34
CA GLY A 436 -16.02 11.51 3.95
C GLY A 436 -14.91 11.83 4.96
N LEU A 437 -14.58 10.89 5.87
CA LEU A 437 -13.48 11.03 6.83
C LEU A 437 -12.17 10.66 6.14
N ILE A 438 -11.70 11.54 5.29
CA ILE A 438 -10.50 11.37 4.47
C ILE A 438 -9.42 12.36 4.89
N ASN A 439 -8.19 12.13 4.41
CA ASN A 439 -7.10 13.08 4.62
C ASN A 439 -7.45 14.46 4.08
N GLY A 440 -7.34 15.47 4.94
CA GLY A 440 -7.75 16.84 4.64
C GLY A 440 -9.17 17.20 5.12
N ALA A 441 -9.99 16.24 5.56
CA ALA A 441 -11.30 16.54 6.13
C ALA A 441 -11.15 17.40 7.39
N CYS A 442 -11.76 18.57 7.39
CA CYS A 442 -11.69 19.56 8.46
C CYS A 442 -12.93 19.51 9.36
N GLY A 443 -12.75 19.92 10.61
CA GLY A 443 -13.83 19.99 11.59
C GLY A 443 -13.41 20.70 12.87
N VAL A 444 -14.33 20.81 13.82
CA VAL A 444 -14.15 21.49 15.11
C VAL A 444 -14.24 20.49 16.24
N ILE A 445 -13.31 20.56 17.19
CA ILE A 445 -13.27 19.70 18.37
C ILE A 445 -14.49 20.00 19.26
N GLN A 446 -15.30 18.97 19.50
CA GLN A 446 -16.49 19.03 20.35
C GLN A 446 -16.22 18.48 21.76
N GLY A 447 -15.20 17.67 21.94
CA GLY A 447 -14.88 17.07 23.22
C GLY A 447 -13.67 16.16 23.21
N PHE A 448 -13.15 15.90 24.40
CA PHE A 448 -12.04 14.98 24.64
C PHE A 448 -12.56 13.82 25.51
N ASN A 449 -12.67 12.65 24.93
CA ASN A 449 -12.99 11.42 25.66
C ASN A 449 -11.68 10.72 26.11
N GLN A 450 -11.81 9.59 26.81
CA GLN A 450 -10.63 8.90 27.38
C GLN A 450 -9.60 8.54 26.29
N ASP A 451 -10.03 7.91 25.19
CA ASP A 451 -9.15 7.41 24.13
C ASP A 451 -9.46 7.98 22.73
N THR A 452 -10.39 8.95 22.66
CA THR A 452 -10.83 9.54 21.39
C THR A 452 -11.08 11.04 21.52
N ILE A 453 -10.98 11.72 20.39
CA ILE A 453 -11.34 13.14 20.27
C ILE A 453 -12.60 13.24 19.41
N SER A 454 -13.67 13.81 19.99
CA SER A 454 -14.92 14.03 19.28
C SER A 454 -14.81 15.27 18.39
N ILE A 455 -15.08 15.12 17.10
CA ILE A 455 -14.97 16.19 16.11
C ILE A 455 -16.27 16.28 15.30
N LYS A 456 -16.80 17.49 15.17
CA LYS A 456 -17.86 17.80 14.20
C LYS A 456 -17.20 18.28 12.91
N PHE A 457 -17.26 17.45 11.88
CA PHE A 457 -16.68 17.75 10.56
C PHE A 457 -17.53 18.72 9.75
N ASP A 458 -16.94 19.39 8.79
CA ASP A 458 -17.59 20.40 7.93
C ASP A 458 -18.76 19.81 7.11
N ASN A 459 -18.73 18.51 6.82
CA ASN A 459 -19.83 17.77 6.19
C ASN A 459 -21.00 17.45 7.15
N GLY A 460 -20.97 17.96 8.38
CA GLY A 460 -22.00 17.78 9.39
C GLY A 460 -21.86 16.50 10.23
N ILE A 461 -20.98 15.59 9.90
CA ILE A 461 -20.79 14.34 10.62
C ILE A 461 -20.02 14.59 11.93
N VAL A 462 -20.50 14.01 13.02
CA VAL A 462 -19.76 13.95 14.29
C VAL A 462 -19.13 12.58 14.44
N SER A 463 -17.83 12.54 14.68
CA SER A 463 -17.09 11.28 14.82
C SER A 463 -16.06 11.35 15.93
N ASN A 464 -15.87 10.22 16.62
CA ASN A 464 -14.85 10.05 17.63
C ASN A 464 -13.58 9.50 16.98
N ILE A 465 -12.50 10.27 17.00
CA ILE A 465 -11.23 9.97 16.34
C ILE A 465 -10.28 9.35 17.34
N PRO A 466 -9.90 8.06 17.16
CA PRO A 466 -8.89 7.39 17.99
C PRO A 466 -7.48 7.76 17.56
N LYS A 467 -6.49 7.40 18.40
CA LYS A 467 -5.08 7.39 17.96
C LYS A 467 -4.91 6.49 16.74
N HIS A 468 -4.01 6.88 15.86
CA HIS A 468 -3.68 6.17 14.63
C HIS A 468 -2.19 5.80 14.61
N LYS A 469 -1.89 4.65 14.02
CA LYS A 469 -0.53 4.16 13.87
C LYS A 469 0.08 4.70 12.58
N PHE A 470 1.09 5.56 12.71
CA PHE A 470 1.91 6.02 11.60
C PHE A 470 3.14 5.14 11.51
N GLU A 471 3.41 4.58 10.35
CA GLU A 471 4.51 3.65 10.13
C GLU A 471 5.60 4.30 9.27
N TYR A 472 6.86 4.04 9.63
CA TYR A 472 8.00 4.42 8.82
C TYR A 472 8.62 3.19 8.17
N TYR A 473 8.64 3.21 6.85
CA TYR A 473 9.12 2.11 6.03
C TYR A 473 10.58 2.32 5.62
N TYR A 474 11.39 1.29 5.78
CA TYR A 474 12.73 1.21 5.23
C TYR A 474 12.94 -0.18 4.65
N ASN A 475 13.33 -0.27 3.36
CA ASN A 475 13.46 -1.54 2.62
C ASN A 475 12.21 -2.43 2.74
N GLU A 476 11.03 -1.86 2.43
CA GLU A 476 9.71 -2.52 2.48
C GLU A 476 9.31 -3.07 3.86
N ARG A 477 10.04 -2.73 4.90
CA ARG A 477 9.74 -3.14 6.28
C ARG A 477 9.41 -1.92 7.13
N VAL A 478 8.45 -2.08 8.00
CA VAL A 478 8.22 -1.10 9.05
C VAL A 478 9.41 -1.15 10.01
N VAL A 479 10.12 -0.05 10.16
CA VAL A 479 11.28 0.07 11.06
C VAL A 479 10.98 0.91 12.27
N ALA A 480 10.01 1.82 12.19
CA ALA A 480 9.53 2.60 13.32
C ALA A 480 8.04 2.88 13.19
N GLU A 481 7.38 3.14 14.30
CA GLU A 481 5.97 3.56 14.33
C GLU A 481 5.75 4.65 15.36
N ARG A 482 4.70 5.44 15.12
CA ARG A 482 4.20 6.47 16.03
C ARG A 482 2.71 6.26 16.25
N MET A 483 2.30 6.16 17.49
CA MET A 483 0.90 6.15 17.88
C MET A 483 0.50 7.55 18.34
N GLN A 484 -0.32 8.26 17.55
CA GLN A 484 -0.78 9.62 17.83
C GLN A 484 -2.17 9.85 17.23
N TYR A 485 -2.89 10.84 17.73
CA TYR A 485 -4.10 11.30 17.06
C TYR A 485 -3.76 11.83 15.68
N PRO A 486 -4.48 11.40 14.63
CA PRO A 486 -4.21 11.80 13.24
C PRO A 486 -4.79 13.19 12.94
N LEU A 487 -4.43 14.16 13.78
CA LEU A 487 -5.00 15.50 13.78
C LEU A 487 -3.90 16.57 13.73
N LYS A 488 -4.23 17.68 13.08
CA LYS A 488 -3.42 18.89 13.05
C LYS A 488 -4.33 20.10 13.07
N LEU A 489 -3.85 21.24 13.63
CA LEU A 489 -4.56 22.52 13.53
C LEU A 489 -4.77 22.87 12.05
N ALA A 490 -5.97 23.33 11.72
CA ALA A 490 -6.43 23.52 10.35
C ALA A 490 -6.97 24.95 10.12
N TYR A 491 -6.27 25.94 10.62
CA TYR A 491 -6.50 27.34 10.26
C TYR A 491 -5.61 27.74 9.08
N GLY A 492 -4.38 27.23 9.01
CA GLY A 492 -3.42 27.49 7.95
C GLY A 492 -2.50 26.32 7.66
N ILE A 493 -2.25 26.05 6.36
CA ILE A 493 -1.26 25.07 5.87
C ILE A 493 -0.48 25.65 4.70
N THR A 494 0.66 25.05 4.34
CA THR A 494 1.38 25.47 3.14
C THR A 494 0.88 24.75 1.88
N ILE A 495 1.09 25.38 0.72
CA ILE A 495 0.77 24.80 -0.60
C ILE A 495 1.42 23.41 -0.76
N HIS A 496 2.70 23.27 -0.39
CA HIS A 496 3.42 22.00 -0.45
C HIS A 496 2.77 20.92 0.41
N LYS A 497 2.31 21.26 1.62
CA LYS A 497 1.63 20.30 2.51
C LYS A 497 0.21 19.98 2.06
N SER A 498 -0.42 20.83 1.26
CA SER A 498 -1.74 20.58 0.68
C SER A 498 -1.70 19.63 -0.52
N GLN A 499 -0.51 19.34 -1.07
CA GLN A 499 -0.35 18.44 -2.19
C GLN A 499 -0.89 17.03 -1.86
N GLY A 500 -1.66 16.45 -2.76
CA GLY A 500 -2.35 15.17 -2.53
C GLY A 500 -3.60 15.24 -1.63
N MET A 501 -3.92 16.40 -1.01
CA MET A 501 -5.14 16.57 -0.23
C MET A 501 -6.34 16.92 -1.11
N THR A 502 -7.54 16.65 -0.58
CA THR A 502 -8.81 17.09 -1.13
C THR A 502 -9.57 17.81 -0.03
N LEU A 503 -9.96 19.06 -0.29
CA LEU A 503 -10.53 19.99 0.68
C LEU A 503 -11.95 20.38 0.27
N ASP A 504 -12.83 20.57 1.24
CA ASP A 504 -14.19 21.04 0.99
C ASP A 504 -14.22 22.57 0.83
N ARG A 505 -13.48 23.31 1.69
CA ARG A 505 -13.43 24.77 1.71
C ARG A 505 -11.98 25.23 1.91
N LEU A 506 -11.59 26.31 1.19
CA LEU A 506 -10.23 26.79 1.19
C LEU A 506 -10.15 28.30 0.88
N VAL A 507 -9.36 29.05 1.65
CA VAL A 507 -8.97 30.42 1.33
C VAL A 507 -7.56 30.41 0.73
N VAL A 508 -7.39 31.01 -0.44
CA VAL A 508 -6.11 31.22 -1.12
C VAL A 508 -5.82 32.71 -1.22
N ASP A 509 -4.74 33.17 -0.59
CA ASP A 509 -4.25 34.55 -0.78
C ASP A 509 -3.26 34.57 -1.95
N CYS A 510 -3.73 35.01 -3.11
CA CYS A 510 -2.96 35.02 -4.34
C CYS A 510 -1.80 36.04 -4.34
N ALA A 511 -1.87 37.11 -3.50
CA ALA A 511 -0.77 38.08 -3.40
C ALA A 511 0.52 37.43 -2.85
N ARG A 512 0.40 36.34 -2.14
CA ARG A 512 1.50 35.60 -1.50
C ARG A 512 2.05 34.45 -2.33
N ILE A 513 1.48 34.22 -3.50
CA ILE A 513 1.94 33.21 -4.45
C ILE A 513 3.09 33.82 -5.25
N PHE A 514 4.24 33.16 -5.26
CA PHE A 514 5.45 33.65 -5.91
C PHE A 514 6.10 32.59 -6.83
N GLU A 515 5.64 31.35 -6.78
CA GLU A 515 6.27 30.27 -7.52
C GLU A 515 5.32 29.73 -8.61
N ARG A 516 5.90 29.27 -9.70
CA ARG A 516 5.19 28.65 -10.82
C ARG A 516 4.42 27.42 -10.38
N GLY A 517 3.22 27.22 -10.89
CA GLY A 517 2.32 26.11 -10.55
C GLY A 517 1.65 26.20 -9.17
N GLN A 518 2.07 27.13 -8.29
CA GLN A 518 1.48 27.26 -6.95
C GLN A 518 -0.01 27.61 -6.98
N SER A 519 -0.44 28.52 -7.86
CA SER A 519 -1.86 28.90 -8.01
C SER A 519 -2.71 27.71 -8.38
N TYR A 520 -2.28 26.98 -9.40
CA TYR A 520 -2.96 25.77 -9.86
C TYR A 520 -3.02 24.70 -8.75
N VAL A 521 -1.89 24.41 -8.09
CA VAL A 521 -1.85 23.44 -7.00
C VAL A 521 -2.79 23.84 -5.87
N ALA A 522 -2.79 25.10 -5.43
CA ALA A 522 -3.64 25.56 -4.35
C ALA A 522 -5.12 25.45 -4.72
N MET A 523 -5.54 26.01 -5.86
CA MET A 523 -6.95 26.07 -6.25
C MET A 523 -7.50 24.70 -6.64
N SER A 524 -6.67 23.79 -7.17
CA SER A 524 -7.07 22.42 -7.49
C SER A 524 -7.29 21.54 -6.27
N ARG A 525 -7.10 22.02 -5.04
CA ARG A 525 -7.34 21.22 -3.82
C ARG A 525 -8.80 21.10 -3.47
N VAL A 526 -9.65 22.08 -3.80
CA VAL A 526 -11.08 22.04 -3.47
C VAL A 526 -11.87 21.17 -4.42
N LYS A 527 -12.98 20.63 -3.92
CA LYS A 527 -13.90 19.78 -4.70
C LYS A 527 -14.83 20.59 -5.59
N THR A 528 -15.23 21.78 -5.13
CA THR A 528 -16.23 22.62 -5.78
C THR A 528 -15.74 24.07 -5.88
N LEU A 529 -16.25 24.80 -6.86
CA LEU A 529 -15.99 26.24 -6.98
C LEU A 529 -16.49 26.99 -5.76
N GLU A 530 -17.64 26.62 -5.20
CA GLU A 530 -18.20 27.26 -4.01
C GLU A 530 -17.30 27.12 -2.78
N GLY A 531 -16.52 26.06 -2.68
CA GLY A 531 -15.55 25.85 -1.61
C GLY A 531 -14.30 26.70 -1.73
N LEU A 532 -14.07 27.35 -2.87
CA LEU A 532 -12.92 28.22 -3.11
C LEU A 532 -13.21 29.65 -2.69
N TYR A 533 -12.31 30.25 -1.92
CA TYR A 533 -12.30 31.68 -1.55
C TYR A 533 -10.98 32.27 -1.92
N LEU A 534 -11.00 33.35 -2.74
CA LEU A 534 -9.80 33.98 -3.25
C LEU A 534 -9.61 35.36 -2.61
N LYS A 535 -8.38 35.65 -2.24
CA LYS A 535 -7.94 37.01 -1.85
C LYS A 535 -6.88 37.48 -2.84
N ASN A 536 -6.97 38.75 -3.23
CA ASN A 536 -5.99 39.39 -4.10
C ASN A 536 -5.73 38.60 -5.39
N PHE A 537 -6.78 38.08 -6.03
CA PHE A 537 -6.63 37.34 -7.28
C PHE A 537 -6.34 38.33 -8.44
N GLU A 538 -5.17 38.18 -9.02
CA GLU A 538 -4.72 38.88 -10.19
C GLU A 538 -4.31 37.83 -11.24
N PRO A 539 -4.98 37.74 -12.40
CA PRO A 539 -4.68 36.72 -13.42
C PRO A 539 -3.21 36.72 -13.86
N GLU A 540 -2.59 37.89 -13.90
CA GLU A 540 -1.19 38.07 -14.30
C GLU A 540 -0.18 37.44 -13.33
N LYS A 541 -0.63 37.12 -12.12
CA LYS A 541 0.16 36.39 -11.09
C LYS A 541 0.03 34.86 -11.17
N VAL A 542 -0.77 34.35 -12.10
CA VAL A 542 -0.78 32.93 -12.42
C VAL A 542 0.48 32.62 -13.23
N LEU A 543 1.46 32.04 -12.56
CA LEU A 543 2.78 31.78 -13.17
C LEU A 543 2.89 30.34 -13.64
N VAL A 544 3.27 30.16 -14.90
CA VAL A 544 3.56 28.87 -15.52
C VAL A 544 4.95 28.91 -16.17
N ASP A 545 5.64 27.77 -16.22
CA ASP A 545 6.92 27.68 -16.93
C ASP A 545 6.69 27.29 -18.39
N ASN A 546 7.09 28.13 -19.34
CA ASN A 546 6.90 27.89 -20.77
C ASN A 546 7.59 26.61 -21.25
N ARG A 547 8.73 26.22 -20.64
CA ARG A 547 9.41 24.98 -20.98
C ARG A 547 8.58 23.74 -20.64
N VAL A 548 7.77 23.84 -19.58
CA VAL A 548 6.81 22.78 -19.23
C VAL A 548 5.71 22.71 -20.27
N ALA A 549 5.19 23.84 -20.75
CA ALA A 549 4.20 23.86 -21.82
C ALA A 549 4.76 23.22 -23.10
N GLU A 550 5.96 23.65 -23.54
CA GLU A 550 6.66 23.08 -24.69
C GLU A 550 6.92 21.57 -24.53
N PHE A 551 7.28 21.11 -23.33
CA PHE A 551 7.46 19.70 -23.04
C PHE A 551 6.16 18.91 -23.26
N TYR A 552 5.01 19.42 -22.76
CA TYR A 552 3.71 18.74 -22.93
C TYR A 552 3.16 18.81 -24.36
N GLU A 553 3.42 19.87 -25.10
CA GLU A 553 3.08 19.95 -26.53
C GLU A 553 3.79 18.89 -27.37
N ASN A 554 5.02 18.52 -26.97
CA ASN A 554 5.84 17.53 -27.66
C ASN A 554 5.63 16.08 -27.15
N ILE A 555 4.84 15.89 -26.09
CA ILE A 555 4.56 14.54 -25.57
C ILE A 555 3.69 13.77 -26.57
N LYS A 556 4.21 12.61 -27.01
CA LYS A 556 3.44 11.65 -27.80
C LYS A 556 2.79 10.63 -26.85
N GLU A 557 1.47 10.70 -26.77
CA GLU A 557 0.69 9.72 -26.01
C GLU A 557 0.67 8.37 -26.73
N VAL A 558 0.78 7.28 -25.99
CA VAL A 558 0.64 5.93 -26.54
C VAL A 558 -0.82 5.65 -26.81
N GLU A 559 -1.18 5.36 -28.08
CA GLU A 559 -2.56 5.12 -28.50
C GLU A 559 -3.02 3.69 -28.19
N GLU A 560 -2.31 2.68 -28.67
CA GLU A 560 -2.62 1.27 -28.43
C GLU A 560 -1.39 0.49 -27.93
N VAL A 561 -1.62 -0.47 -27.03
CA VAL A 561 -0.58 -1.36 -26.51
C VAL A 561 -0.99 -2.81 -26.70
N LYS A 562 -0.18 -3.57 -27.46
CA LYS A 562 -0.39 -5.01 -27.60
C LYS A 562 0.58 -5.76 -26.68
N PRO A 563 0.15 -6.85 -26.03
CA PRO A 563 1.05 -7.69 -25.24
C PRO A 563 2.16 -8.26 -26.15
N ASN A 564 3.41 -8.13 -25.71
CA ASN A 564 4.53 -8.81 -26.35
C ASN A 564 4.59 -10.28 -25.92
N ASN A 565 5.10 -11.16 -26.77
CA ASN A 565 5.34 -12.58 -26.41
C ASN A 565 6.27 -12.74 -25.19
N LEU A 566 7.12 -11.75 -24.86
CA LEU A 566 7.91 -11.68 -23.63
C LEU A 566 7.06 -11.50 -22.37
N SER A 567 5.82 -11.00 -22.47
CA SER A 567 4.90 -10.92 -21.33
C SER A 567 4.50 -12.28 -20.76
N LEU A 568 4.64 -13.34 -21.56
CA LEU A 568 4.47 -14.73 -21.11
C LEU A 568 5.63 -15.22 -20.21
N GLU A 569 6.84 -14.64 -20.34
CA GLU A 569 7.97 -14.98 -19.48
C GLU A 569 7.89 -14.33 -18.09
N PHE A 570 7.24 -13.17 -17.95
CA PHE A 570 6.99 -12.56 -16.63
C PHE A 570 6.10 -13.45 -15.73
N ASN A 571 5.22 -14.23 -16.33
CA ASN A 571 4.41 -15.23 -15.64
C ASN A 571 5.15 -16.57 -15.48
N LYS A 572 6.09 -16.90 -16.37
CA LYS A 572 6.89 -18.13 -16.28
C LYS A 572 8.03 -18.08 -15.26
N GLU A 573 8.53 -16.89 -14.89
CA GLU A 573 9.51 -16.78 -13.81
C GLU A 573 8.86 -16.92 -12.40
N GLU A 574 7.55 -16.80 -12.28
CA GLU A 574 6.83 -17.17 -11.04
C GLU A 574 6.50 -18.66 -10.97
N GLU A 575 6.47 -19.36 -12.10
CA GLU A 575 6.50 -20.81 -12.27
C GLU A 575 7.92 -21.30 -12.63
N LYS A 576 8.96 -20.87 -11.93
CA LYS A 576 10.04 -21.80 -11.62
C LYS A 576 9.35 -22.91 -10.87
N GLU A 577 9.18 -24.05 -11.54
CA GLU A 577 8.67 -25.30 -11.02
C GLU A 577 9.01 -25.37 -9.55
N ARG A 578 8.01 -25.19 -8.71
CA ARG A 578 8.15 -25.56 -7.31
C ARG A 578 8.46 -27.02 -7.42
N VAL A 579 9.69 -27.38 -7.03
CA VAL A 579 10.09 -28.77 -6.88
C VAL A 579 8.88 -29.50 -6.34
N SER A 580 8.36 -30.49 -7.05
CA SER A 580 7.14 -31.19 -6.65
C SER A 580 7.34 -31.77 -5.23
N ALA A 581 6.26 -32.00 -4.50
CA ALA A 581 6.37 -32.53 -3.14
C ALA A 581 7.17 -33.86 -3.10
N ASP A 582 7.10 -34.66 -4.15
CA ASP A 582 7.83 -35.93 -4.24
C ASP A 582 9.31 -35.74 -4.59
N GLU A 583 9.65 -34.80 -5.44
CA GLU A 583 11.03 -34.37 -5.68
C GLU A 583 11.64 -33.71 -4.44
N ALA A 584 10.86 -32.91 -3.71
CA ALA A 584 11.29 -32.32 -2.45
C ALA A 584 11.58 -33.40 -1.40
N LYS A 585 10.73 -34.45 -1.27
CA LYS A 585 11.01 -35.61 -0.43
C LYS A 585 12.30 -36.32 -0.82
N LYS A 586 12.53 -36.52 -2.12
CA LYS A 586 13.75 -37.13 -2.62
C LYS A 586 15.00 -36.27 -2.27
N LEU A 587 14.94 -34.97 -2.49
CA LEU A 587 16.03 -34.04 -2.11
C LEU A 587 16.29 -34.04 -0.60
N ILE A 588 15.24 -34.16 0.23
CA ILE A 588 15.39 -34.30 1.68
C ILE A 588 16.13 -35.61 2.02
N LEU A 589 15.73 -36.73 1.43
CA LEU A 589 16.36 -38.02 1.66
C LEU A 589 17.83 -38.02 1.24
N ASP A 590 18.14 -37.48 0.04
CA ASP A 590 19.50 -37.37 -0.47
C ASP A 590 20.37 -36.45 0.43
N CYS A 591 19.83 -35.33 0.90
CA CYS A 591 20.52 -34.44 1.83
C CYS A 591 20.79 -35.12 3.20
N VAL A 592 19.81 -35.89 3.71
CA VAL A 592 20.00 -36.68 4.95
C VAL A 592 20.95 -37.85 4.72
N ALA A 593 21.04 -38.41 3.50
CA ALA A 593 22.04 -39.44 3.18
C ALA A 593 23.47 -38.88 3.30
N GLU A 594 23.70 -37.64 2.84
CA GLU A 594 25.02 -37.02 2.88
C GLU A 594 25.40 -36.51 4.28
N PHE A 595 24.46 -35.88 4.98
CA PHE A 595 24.73 -35.19 6.25
C PHE A 595 24.03 -35.81 7.48
N GLY A 596 23.47 -37.02 7.35
CA GLY A 596 22.76 -37.68 8.43
C GLY A 596 23.61 -37.89 9.69
N GLY A 597 22.97 -37.80 10.85
CA GLY A 597 23.65 -37.86 12.14
C GLY A 597 24.34 -36.57 12.59
N GLN A 598 24.38 -35.54 11.74
CA GLN A 598 24.99 -34.24 12.07
C GLN A 598 23.95 -33.18 12.43
N TYR A 599 22.79 -33.23 11.79
CA TYR A 599 21.75 -32.21 11.93
C TYR A 599 20.41 -32.84 12.30
N GLY A 600 19.59 -32.08 13.03
CA GLY A 600 18.20 -32.40 13.28
C GLY A 600 17.29 -31.78 12.21
N LYS A 601 15.97 -32.01 12.34
CA LYS A 601 14.92 -31.51 11.45
C LYS A 601 15.10 -30.02 11.09
N SER A 602 15.25 -29.15 12.10
CA SER A 602 15.42 -27.70 11.88
C SER A 602 16.73 -27.35 11.13
N GLY A 603 17.79 -28.15 11.31
CA GLY A 603 19.07 -27.97 10.60
C GLY A 603 18.90 -28.28 9.11
N PHE A 604 18.32 -29.41 8.76
CA PHE A 604 18.05 -29.81 7.37
C PHE A 604 17.08 -28.84 6.68
N ALA A 605 16.03 -28.41 7.37
CA ALA A 605 15.10 -27.41 6.82
C ALA A 605 15.79 -26.07 6.51
N LYS A 606 16.75 -25.63 7.33
CA LYS A 606 17.55 -24.44 7.08
C LYS A 606 18.53 -24.59 5.91
N ILE A 607 19.18 -25.76 5.77
CA ILE A 607 20.10 -26.07 4.67
C ILE A 607 19.33 -26.02 3.34
N LEU A 608 18.26 -26.80 3.25
CA LEU A 608 17.48 -26.95 2.02
C LEU A 608 16.76 -25.63 1.61
N ALA A 609 16.30 -24.84 2.57
CA ALA A 609 15.73 -23.52 2.30
C ALA A 609 16.77 -22.43 1.99
N GLY A 610 18.07 -22.74 2.02
CA GLY A 610 19.12 -21.74 1.78
C GLY A 610 19.20 -20.65 2.84
N SER A 611 18.92 -20.98 4.10
CA SER A 611 18.83 -20.02 5.19
C SER A 611 20.11 -19.18 5.33
N ARG A 612 19.91 -17.85 5.46
CA ARG A 612 20.97 -16.86 5.67
C ARG A 612 21.90 -17.19 6.85
N GLN A 613 21.36 -17.80 7.89
CA GLN A 613 22.09 -18.22 9.08
C GLN A 613 23.18 -19.27 8.77
N ILE A 614 22.96 -20.10 7.74
CA ILE A 614 23.93 -21.12 7.29
C ILE A 614 25.00 -20.49 6.41
N ARG A 615 24.61 -19.52 5.56
CA ARG A 615 25.54 -18.83 4.66
C ARG A 615 26.51 -17.88 5.39
N GLU A 616 26.11 -17.30 6.53
CA GLU A 616 26.86 -16.22 7.20
C GLU A 616 27.57 -16.64 8.51
N ASN A 617 27.18 -17.71 9.20
CA ASN A 617 27.62 -18.02 10.59
C ASN A 617 28.56 -19.25 10.71
N GLY A 618 29.41 -19.52 9.72
CA GLY A 618 30.49 -20.51 9.88
C GLY A 618 30.01 -21.95 10.04
N TYR A 619 28.91 -22.32 9.40
CA TYR A 619 28.57 -23.73 9.23
C TYR A 619 29.70 -24.44 8.44
N ASN A 620 29.90 -25.74 8.72
CA ASN A 620 30.90 -26.59 8.10
C ASN A 620 31.02 -26.32 6.59
N GLU A 621 32.24 -26.09 6.08
CA GLU A 621 32.52 -25.80 4.66
C GLU A 621 31.88 -26.80 3.70
N LYS A 622 31.76 -28.08 4.10
CA LYS A 622 31.06 -29.13 3.33
C LYS A 622 29.59 -28.80 3.07
N VAL A 623 28.91 -28.13 4.01
CA VAL A 623 27.49 -27.73 3.85
C VAL A 623 27.36 -26.49 2.99
N THR A 624 28.25 -25.52 3.17
CA THR A 624 28.22 -24.25 2.42
C THR A 624 28.61 -24.42 0.96
N SER A 625 29.38 -25.46 0.62
CA SER A 625 29.73 -25.84 -0.75
C SER A 625 28.84 -26.91 -1.36
N SER A 626 27.88 -27.45 -0.61
CA SER A 626 26.99 -28.51 -1.07
C SER A 626 25.89 -28.00 -2.02
N SER A 627 25.53 -28.82 -3.02
CA SER A 627 24.40 -28.59 -3.92
C SER A 627 23.02 -28.56 -3.20
N PHE A 628 22.94 -29.06 -1.96
CA PHE A 628 21.72 -29.03 -1.15
C PHE A 628 21.46 -27.69 -0.49
N LEU A 629 22.44 -26.78 -0.41
CA LEU A 629 22.22 -25.46 0.18
C LEU A 629 21.32 -24.61 -0.72
N GLY A 630 20.03 -24.49 -0.33
CA GLY A 630 19.01 -23.78 -1.10
C GLY A 630 18.36 -24.63 -2.20
N ALA A 631 18.55 -25.95 -2.20
CA ALA A 631 17.92 -26.85 -3.19
C ALA A 631 16.37 -26.76 -3.17
N LEU A 632 15.78 -26.35 -2.05
CA LEU A 632 14.36 -26.03 -1.90
C LEU A 632 14.17 -24.54 -1.62
N GLU A 633 14.95 -23.65 -2.25
CA GLU A 633 14.76 -22.21 -2.18
C GLU A 633 13.37 -21.87 -2.76
N GLY A 634 12.55 -21.16 -1.95
CA GLY A 634 11.14 -20.93 -2.25
C GLY A 634 10.16 -21.75 -1.37
N TRP A 635 10.63 -22.81 -0.74
CA TRP A 635 9.86 -23.52 0.30
C TRP A 635 10.10 -22.90 1.67
N SER A 636 9.04 -22.77 2.47
CA SER A 636 9.21 -22.32 3.85
C SER A 636 9.90 -23.41 4.69
N GLN A 637 10.75 -23.02 5.65
CA GLN A 637 11.38 -23.98 6.57
C GLN A 637 10.34 -24.82 7.31
N LYS A 638 9.13 -24.29 7.53
CA LYS A 638 8.00 -25.00 8.14
C LYS A 638 7.49 -26.11 7.21
N ALA A 639 7.26 -25.81 5.92
CA ALA A 639 6.78 -26.79 4.95
C ALA A 639 7.81 -27.91 4.73
N ILE A 640 9.11 -27.59 4.66
CA ILE A 640 10.19 -28.59 4.59
C ILE A 640 10.16 -29.45 5.87
N GLY A 641 9.94 -28.83 7.03
CA GLY A 641 9.82 -29.55 8.29
C GLY A 641 8.65 -30.51 8.33
N GLU A 642 7.50 -30.16 7.78
CA GLU A 642 6.32 -31.02 7.66
C GLU A 642 6.59 -32.21 6.74
N LEU A 643 7.31 -32.03 5.61
CA LEU A 643 7.74 -33.14 4.77
C LEU A 643 8.72 -34.08 5.49
N ILE A 644 9.64 -33.54 6.30
CA ILE A 644 10.54 -34.37 7.12
C ILE A 644 9.75 -35.18 8.15
N ASP A 645 8.72 -34.61 8.79
CA ASP A 645 7.85 -35.37 9.72
C ASP A 645 7.14 -36.50 9.00
N ALA A 646 6.57 -36.27 7.82
CA ALA A 646 5.93 -37.30 7.02
C ALA A 646 6.90 -38.44 6.64
N LEU A 647 8.17 -38.11 6.30
CA LEU A 647 9.19 -39.10 6.02
C LEU A 647 9.61 -39.91 7.28
N VAL A 648 9.53 -39.29 8.46
CA VAL A 648 9.74 -40.00 9.73
C VAL A 648 8.58 -40.90 10.06
N GLU A 649 7.35 -40.45 9.89
CA GLU A 649 6.12 -41.22 10.11
C GLU A 649 6.02 -42.39 9.15
N ASN A 650 6.42 -42.22 7.89
CA ASN A 650 6.45 -43.32 6.90
C ASN A 650 7.60 -44.33 7.14
N GLY A 651 8.53 -44.01 8.03
CA GLY A 651 9.65 -44.90 8.35
C GLY A 651 10.85 -44.76 7.41
N ASP A 652 10.87 -43.79 6.53
CA ASP A 652 12.01 -43.48 5.62
C ASP A 652 13.18 -42.84 6.37
N LEU A 653 12.86 -42.03 7.38
CA LEU A 653 13.82 -41.36 8.28
C LEU A 653 13.58 -41.82 9.73
N LYS A 654 14.65 -41.80 10.54
CA LYS A 654 14.54 -41.98 11.99
C LYS A 654 15.27 -40.85 12.73
N VAL A 655 14.72 -40.50 13.88
CA VAL A 655 15.32 -39.57 14.84
C VAL A 655 16.11 -40.36 15.87
N SER A 656 17.39 -40.05 16.04
CA SER A 656 18.22 -40.54 17.16
C SER A 656 18.70 -39.39 18.02
N LYS A 657 19.18 -39.65 19.23
CA LYS A 657 19.80 -38.63 20.09
C LYS A 657 21.29 -38.91 20.17
N ILE A 658 22.08 -37.86 19.92
CA ILE A 658 23.55 -37.87 20.17
C ILE A 658 23.85 -37.44 21.62
N SER A 659 25.10 -37.55 22.02
CA SER A 659 25.61 -37.08 23.33
C SER A 659 25.11 -35.64 23.58
N PHE A 660 24.56 -35.39 24.78
CA PHE A 660 23.83 -34.17 25.17
C PHE A 660 22.36 -34.06 24.69
N GLY A 661 21.73 -35.17 24.25
CA GLY A 661 20.27 -35.24 24.00
C GLY A 661 19.76 -34.49 22.77
N ARG A 662 20.63 -33.99 21.86
CA ARG A 662 20.22 -33.32 20.61
C ARG A 662 19.66 -34.34 19.62
N PRO A 663 18.43 -34.12 19.07
CA PRO A 663 17.87 -34.98 18.04
C PRO A 663 18.60 -34.79 16.71
N VAL A 664 18.93 -35.88 16.02
CA VAL A 664 19.51 -35.91 14.68
C VAL A 664 18.75 -36.88 13.79
N LEU A 665 18.73 -36.63 12.47
CA LEU A 665 18.05 -37.46 11.49
C LEU A 665 19.03 -38.43 10.80
N HIS A 666 18.55 -39.63 10.53
CA HIS A 666 19.24 -40.67 9.78
C HIS A 666 18.28 -41.34 8.81
N LEU A 667 18.83 -41.81 7.68
CA LEU A 667 18.09 -42.76 6.83
C LEU A 667 17.86 -44.08 7.53
N VAL A 668 16.70 -44.68 7.34
CA VAL A 668 16.46 -46.06 7.72
C VAL A 668 17.10 -46.94 6.64
N LYS A 669 18.11 -47.72 7.02
CA LYS A 669 18.76 -48.67 6.11
C LYS A 669 17.74 -49.77 5.75
N ASN A 670 17.02 -49.58 4.68
CA ASN A 670 16.34 -50.61 3.87
C ASN A 670 15.59 -49.92 2.71
N ILE A 671 16.34 -49.29 1.78
CA ILE A 671 15.84 -49.08 0.44
C ILE A 671 16.92 -49.66 -0.49
N SER A 672 16.90 -50.99 -0.56
CA SER A 672 17.51 -51.73 -1.66
C SER A 672 16.38 -52.27 -2.52
N LYS A 673 16.04 -51.59 -3.57
CA LYS A 673 15.93 -52.00 -4.98
C LYS A 673 15.07 -51.05 -5.75
#